data_15452e05fd73fe71820317d5bfee08a9
#
_entry.id   15452e05fd73fe71820317d5bfee08a9
#
_cell.length_a   1.000
_cell.length_b   1.000
_cell.length_c   1.000
_cell.angle_alpha   90.00
_cell.angle_beta   90.00
_cell.angle_gamma   90.00
#
_symmetry.space_group_name_H-M   'P 1'
#
loop_
_entity.id
_entity.type
_entity.pdbx_description
1 polymer ?
#
loop_
_entity_poly.entity_id
_entity_poly.type
_entity_poly.pdbx_seq_one_letter_code
_entity_poly.pdbx_strand_id
1 'polypeptide(L)'
;MVEFDKIPTQQLEHCQELISQDEHTMVMHRSVSGRGLHIFCKYAPAEDDDISILELFELILPKAQLYYQHLLGMECDKACSDITRCAGLAHDPEAYFNWQSVPFELDFSDLKKFYTKKTMEAKYAKRKPKKSQSKEKEKKNTAITIDEAAPHIMQLLQQWGYDFQPGRHNEYILHFSKCCLKYGISQEEVMKYVDKEFGSQYPETVSVLKSCYKHSELFGTWHYYREGEGYSTRPSVKVVKQWLSTHYTWHHNKMTGFYELQSRMVYTGKYPHPTRVDDNIENSLWAEMDEAGLHVSINTIHSIINSDFCQSFDPLEDYLKSLPTWQKGKDPDYIDQLADRIHVVEKPGYEHTQELFRYYFKKWIVAMVVAWCSPKVVNQFILILVGKGGIFKTTFFAYLLPPELRQYFLNDSTASYTDKDFMEAFSSKAMICLDEFETVFGKNLSAFKSNLTKLTFSIRRPYDKYRSELPHRASLGGTTNSQQFITDEENRRYSPWIVESIDSPIDHPIDYQNVYAQALALGKEVMSRSKEDTQGWTFWLTRQDIDQMRNHNRLFMVANYAEEQILKYYRVPEPDTPLQYIKFRYTSEILEKIGCNPALRQNLNSHNIGSVMARLGFKKIHKDKGNGWAVIEKEPVELNSDAAVDPTDTFED
;
A
#
# COMPACT_ATOMS: atom_id res chain seq x y z
N MET A 1 22.82 4.55 27.25
CA MET A 1 23.18 5.96 27.59
C MET A 1 23.64 6.65 26.32
N VAL A 2 23.15 7.86 26.06
CA VAL A 2 23.61 8.77 24.98
C VAL A 2 24.31 9.94 25.66
N GLU A 3 25.44 10.35 25.15
CA GLU A 3 26.29 11.37 25.76
C GLU A 3 26.54 12.51 24.76
N PHE A 4 26.39 13.74 25.24
CA PHE A 4 26.73 14.96 24.52
C PHE A 4 27.78 15.72 25.29
N ASP A 5 28.94 15.92 24.65
CA ASP A 5 30.07 16.63 25.27
C ASP A 5 30.24 18.01 24.68
N LYS A 6 30.86 18.90 25.50
CA LYS A 6 31.25 20.25 25.08
C LYS A 6 30.11 21.10 24.55
N ILE A 7 28.92 20.96 25.12
CA ILE A 7 27.78 21.81 24.79
C ILE A 7 28.13 23.28 25.14
N PRO A 8 27.91 24.25 24.24
CA PRO A 8 28.09 25.65 24.54
C PRO A 8 27.23 26.08 25.73
N THR A 9 27.80 26.81 26.68
CA THR A 9 27.08 27.17 27.94
C THR A 9 25.74 27.88 27.68
N GLN A 10 25.64 28.64 26.61
CA GLN A 10 24.40 29.35 26.21
C GLN A 10 23.32 28.43 25.69
N GLN A 11 23.65 27.21 25.28
CA GLN A 11 22.72 26.23 24.75
C GLN A 11 22.37 25.12 25.76
N LEU A 12 23.12 25.02 26.86
CA LEU A 12 22.98 23.90 27.80
C LEU A 12 21.60 23.85 28.43
N GLU A 13 21.09 24.98 28.92
CA GLU A 13 19.76 25.08 29.52
C GLU A 13 18.64 24.72 28.51
N HIS A 14 18.76 25.23 27.28
CA HIS A 14 17.81 24.88 26.20
C HIS A 14 17.85 23.39 25.86
N CYS A 15 19.04 22.78 25.81
CA CYS A 15 19.14 21.33 25.60
C CYS A 15 18.51 20.54 26.74
N GLN A 16 18.71 20.96 28.00
CA GLN A 16 18.09 20.32 29.16
C GLN A 16 16.55 20.43 29.13
N GLU A 17 16.03 21.59 28.69
CA GLU A 17 14.59 21.79 28.54
C GLU A 17 14.01 20.85 27.47
N LEU A 18 14.60 20.77 26.28
CA LEU A 18 14.17 19.86 25.22
C LEU A 18 14.19 18.41 25.66
N ILE A 19 15.26 17.97 26.33
CA ILE A 19 15.41 16.59 26.80
C ILE A 19 14.39 16.26 27.90
N SER A 20 14.09 17.22 28.80
CA SER A 20 13.13 17.00 29.90
C SER A 20 11.67 16.92 29.41
N GLN A 21 11.36 17.48 28.25
CA GLN A 21 10.04 17.39 27.63
C GLN A 21 9.89 16.15 26.72
N ASP A 22 10.98 15.44 26.47
CA ASP A 22 10.99 14.28 25.57
C ASP A 22 10.45 13.01 26.26
N GLU A 23 9.55 12.30 25.56
CA GLU A 23 8.89 11.12 26.10
C GLU A 23 9.82 9.90 26.29
N HIS A 24 10.90 9.80 25.56
CA HIS A 24 11.87 8.69 25.65
C HIS A 24 12.91 8.88 26.73
N THR A 25 13.09 10.09 27.24
CA THR A 25 14.08 10.38 28.28
C THR A 25 13.65 9.82 29.62
N MET A 26 14.43 8.84 30.13
CA MET A 26 14.23 8.28 31.49
C MET A 26 14.97 9.09 32.54
N VAL A 27 16.26 9.36 32.30
CA VAL A 27 17.10 10.15 33.20
C VAL A 27 18.00 11.07 32.35
N MET A 28 18.15 12.31 32.78
CA MET A 28 19.14 13.22 32.22
C MET A 28 19.88 13.92 33.37
N HIS A 29 21.20 13.97 33.28
CA HIS A 29 22.03 14.74 34.21
C HIS A 29 23.25 15.33 33.51
N ARG A 30 23.82 16.36 34.07
CA ARG A 30 25.08 16.99 33.59
C ARG A 30 26.26 16.06 33.79
N SER A 31 27.20 16.10 32.87
CA SER A 31 28.49 15.43 33.03
C SER A 31 29.31 16.04 34.14
N VAL A 32 30.31 15.33 34.65
CA VAL A 32 31.22 15.81 35.71
C VAL A 32 31.92 17.13 35.34
N SER A 33 32.15 17.38 34.05
CA SER A 33 32.73 18.63 33.56
C SER A 33 31.77 19.84 33.59
N GLY A 34 30.47 19.59 33.83
CA GLY A 34 29.40 20.58 33.77
C GLY A 34 29.05 21.12 32.39
N ARG A 35 29.70 20.58 31.33
CA ARG A 35 29.50 21.01 29.93
C ARG A 35 29.01 19.92 28.98
N GLY A 36 28.52 18.83 29.52
CA GLY A 36 27.94 17.72 28.78
C GLY A 36 26.66 17.24 29.43
N LEU A 37 25.86 16.45 28.71
CA LEU A 37 24.65 15.82 29.17
C LEU A 37 24.73 14.33 28.96
N HIS A 38 24.36 13.55 29.98
CA HIS A 38 24.18 12.12 29.95
C HIS A 38 22.70 11.82 29.93
N ILE A 39 22.22 11.13 28.92
CA ILE A 39 20.81 10.78 28.72
C ILE A 39 20.67 9.27 28.80
N PHE A 40 19.83 8.81 29.71
CA PHE A 40 19.46 7.41 29.83
C PHE A 40 18.05 7.21 29.31
N CYS A 41 17.88 6.25 28.44
CA CYS A 41 16.61 5.86 27.87
C CYS A 41 16.37 4.37 28.11
N LYS A 42 15.10 4.00 28.14
CA LYS A 42 14.68 2.60 28.19
C LYS A 42 14.71 2.00 26.80
N TYR A 43 14.77 0.68 26.76
CA TYR A 43 14.48 -0.09 25.56
C TYR A 43 13.53 -1.25 25.92
N ALA A 44 12.64 -1.58 25.00
CA ALA A 44 11.78 -2.75 25.14
C ALA A 44 12.61 -4.02 24.90
N PRO A 45 12.40 -5.08 25.71
CA PRO A 45 12.97 -6.38 25.41
C PRO A 45 12.45 -6.86 24.06
N ALA A 46 13.31 -7.53 23.27
CA ALA A 46 12.84 -8.20 22.06
C ALA A 46 11.87 -9.31 22.48
N GLU A 47 10.76 -9.44 21.76
CA GLU A 47 9.80 -10.55 21.97
C GLU A 47 10.39 -11.91 21.56
N ASP A 48 11.58 -11.92 20.98
CA ASP A 48 12.26 -13.08 20.44
C ASP A 48 13.43 -13.45 21.36
N ASP A 49 13.35 -14.63 21.98
CA ASP A 49 14.35 -15.18 22.91
C ASP A 49 15.74 -15.40 22.27
N ASP A 50 15.85 -15.28 20.95
CA ASP A 50 17.09 -15.48 20.20
C ASP A 50 18.02 -14.27 20.18
N ILE A 51 17.60 -13.11 20.69
CA ILE A 51 18.39 -11.87 20.74
C ILE A 51 18.96 -11.64 22.13
N SER A 52 20.26 -11.72 22.27
CA SER A 52 20.93 -11.44 23.53
C SER A 52 20.86 -9.95 23.90
N ILE A 53 20.99 -9.63 25.19
CA ILE A 53 21.01 -8.24 25.70
C ILE A 53 22.08 -7.40 25.01
N LEU A 54 23.23 -7.99 24.71
CA LEU A 54 24.33 -7.31 23.99
C LEU A 54 23.94 -6.96 22.56
N GLU A 55 23.37 -7.93 21.84
CA GLU A 55 22.90 -7.72 20.46
C GLU A 55 21.78 -6.69 20.41
N LEU A 56 20.86 -6.73 21.37
CA LEU A 56 19.79 -5.74 21.51
C LEU A 56 20.34 -4.33 21.75
N PHE A 57 21.35 -4.20 22.61
CA PHE A 57 22.02 -2.94 22.85
C PHE A 57 22.71 -2.38 21.60
N GLU A 58 23.43 -3.22 20.85
CA GLU A 58 24.09 -2.85 19.58
C GLU A 58 23.12 -2.36 18.52
N LEU A 59 21.87 -2.82 18.55
CA LEU A 59 20.83 -2.41 17.60
C LEU A 59 20.15 -1.10 18.03
N ILE A 60 19.85 -0.94 19.32
CA ILE A 60 19.07 0.20 19.83
C ILE A 60 19.92 1.42 20.08
N LEU A 61 21.17 1.29 20.52
CA LEU A 61 22.02 2.44 20.85
C LEU A 61 22.18 3.41 19.67
N PRO A 62 22.47 2.97 18.44
CA PRO A 62 22.56 3.89 17.30
C PRO A 62 21.24 4.60 16.99
N LYS A 63 20.11 3.95 17.25
CA LYS A 63 18.77 4.53 17.07
C LYS A 63 18.54 5.65 18.09
N ALA A 64 18.83 5.40 19.36
CA ALA A 64 18.72 6.39 20.41
C ALA A 64 19.71 7.56 20.21
N GLN A 65 20.94 7.30 19.80
CA GLN A 65 21.93 8.33 19.47
C GLN A 65 21.44 9.25 18.35
N LEU A 66 20.92 8.66 17.28
CA LEU A 66 20.39 9.41 16.14
C LEU A 66 19.18 10.26 16.54
N TYR A 67 18.28 9.70 17.36
CA TYR A 67 17.09 10.39 17.86
C TYR A 67 17.50 11.67 18.63
N TYR A 68 18.38 11.55 19.65
CA TYR A 68 18.79 12.70 20.44
C TYR A 68 19.68 13.68 19.68
N GLN A 69 20.46 13.23 18.70
CA GLN A 69 21.16 14.14 17.79
C GLN A 69 20.19 15.05 17.01
N HIS A 70 19.06 14.50 16.58
CA HIS A 70 18.02 15.28 15.90
C HIS A 70 17.29 16.22 16.85
N LEU A 71 16.95 15.73 18.04
CA LEU A 71 16.27 16.54 19.05
C LEU A 71 17.08 17.79 19.43
N LEU A 72 18.40 17.63 19.56
CA LEU A 72 19.29 18.71 20.00
C LEU A 72 19.98 19.47 18.86
N GLY A 73 19.89 18.99 17.63
CA GLY A 73 20.59 19.58 16.49
C GLY A 73 22.11 19.53 16.57
N MET A 74 22.69 18.59 17.32
CA MET A 74 24.13 18.46 17.51
C MET A 74 24.57 16.99 17.54
N GLU A 75 25.87 16.72 17.28
CA GLU A 75 26.39 15.36 17.29
C GLU A 75 26.63 14.86 18.73
N CYS A 76 26.23 13.59 19.01
CA CYS A 76 26.56 12.91 20.25
C CYS A 76 27.99 12.33 20.21
N ASP A 77 28.54 12.01 21.39
CA ASP A 77 29.80 11.28 21.46
C ASP A 77 29.63 9.83 21.02
N LYS A 78 30.21 9.50 19.87
CA LYS A 78 30.17 8.14 19.27
C LYS A 78 31.11 7.15 19.99
N ALA A 79 32.00 7.63 20.87
CA ALA A 79 32.88 6.76 21.66
C ALA A 79 32.09 5.98 22.74
N CYS A 80 30.87 6.38 23.06
CA CYS A 80 30.00 5.72 24.02
C CYS A 80 29.22 4.54 23.42
N SER A 81 29.92 3.58 22.81
CA SER A 81 29.31 2.42 22.13
C SER A 81 29.44 1.10 22.90
N ASP A 82 30.00 1.13 24.10
CA ASP A 82 30.23 -0.07 24.93
C ASP A 82 29.15 -0.20 26.03
N ILE A 83 28.53 -1.36 26.12
CA ILE A 83 27.52 -1.68 27.16
C ILE A 83 28.10 -1.65 28.59
N THR A 84 29.41 -1.84 28.72
CA THR A 84 30.09 -1.85 30.01
C THR A 84 30.57 -0.46 30.47
N ARG A 85 30.31 0.57 29.68
CA ARG A 85 30.76 1.93 29.97
C ARG A 85 30.04 2.50 31.20
N CYS A 86 30.82 2.92 32.19
CA CYS A 86 30.32 3.59 33.37
C CYS A 86 30.10 5.07 33.12
N ALA A 87 28.95 5.60 33.53
CA ALA A 87 28.73 7.05 33.59
C ALA A 87 29.22 7.60 34.93
N GLY A 88 30.01 8.67 34.89
CA GLY A 88 30.33 9.42 36.08
C GLY A 88 29.10 10.15 36.60
N LEU A 89 28.67 9.83 37.82
CA LEU A 89 27.57 10.56 38.46
C LEU A 89 28.15 11.81 39.12
N ALA A 90 27.68 12.97 38.65
CA ALA A 90 27.94 14.27 39.27
C ALA A 90 26.74 14.69 40.14
N HIS A 91 26.97 15.50 41.17
CA HIS A 91 25.87 16.16 41.86
C HIS A 91 25.21 17.18 40.87
N ASP A 92 24.02 16.89 40.43
CA ASP A 92 23.23 17.76 39.56
C ASP A 92 21.87 18.01 40.18
N PRO A 93 21.64 19.21 40.78
CA PRO A 93 20.31 19.53 41.36
C PRO A 93 19.23 19.66 40.33
N GLU A 94 19.57 19.81 39.03
CA GLU A 94 18.64 19.89 37.90
C GLU A 94 18.50 18.58 37.13
N ALA A 95 18.95 17.46 37.73
CA ALA A 95 18.78 16.15 37.12
C ALA A 95 17.32 15.81 36.92
N TYR A 96 16.97 15.37 35.72
CA TYR A 96 15.60 14.99 35.35
C TYR A 96 15.38 13.49 35.46
N PHE A 97 14.18 13.09 35.93
CA PHE A 97 13.79 11.70 36.11
C PHE A 97 12.36 11.48 35.62
N ASN A 98 12.16 10.55 34.71
CA ASN A 98 10.85 10.10 34.22
C ASN A 98 10.81 8.57 34.12
N TRP A 99 10.31 7.92 35.18
CA TRP A 99 10.18 6.47 35.21
C TRP A 99 9.09 5.91 34.33
N GLN A 100 8.23 6.78 33.75
CA GLN A 100 7.17 6.41 32.82
C GLN A 100 7.57 6.68 31.35
N SER A 101 8.84 6.99 31.10
CA SER A 101 9.32 7.22 29.73
C SER A 101 9.04 6.04 28.81
N VAL A 102 8.74 6.37 27.55
CA VAL A 102 8.48 5.41 26.49
C VAL A 102 9.79 4.71 26.09
N PRO A 103 9.85 3.37 26.08
CA PRO A 103 11.04 2.66 25.65
C PRO A 103 11.28 2.80 24.16
N PHE A 104 12.54 2.75 23.72
CA PHE A 104 12.87 2.51 22.33
C PHE A 104 12.59 1.05 21.99
N GLU A 105 11.94 0.83 20.84
CA GLU A 105 11.62 -0.51 20.34
C GLU A 105 12.42 -0.80 19.08
N LEU A 106 12.70 -2.09 18.85
CA LEU A 106 13.22 -2.57 17.58
C LEU A 106 12.09 -2.65 16.58
N ASP A 107 12.26 -2.04 15.43
CA ASP A 107 11.35 -2.24 14.31
C ASP A 107 11.73 -3.49 13.49
N PHE A 108 10.79 -3.92 12.63
CA PHE A 108 10.98 -5.10 11.78
C PHE A 108 12.24 -5.00 10.89
N SER A 109 12.66 -3.79 10.52
CA SER A 109 13.86 -3.53 9.71
C SER A 109 15.14 -3.83 10.50
N ASP A 110 15.15 -3.52 11.79
CA ASP A 110 16.29 -3.77 12.69
C ASP A 110 16.46 -5.27 12.93
N LEU A 111 15.36 -5.97 13.21
CA LEU A 111 15.31 -7.43 13.36
C LEU A 111 15.74 -8.16 12.08
N LYS A 112 15.27 -7.71 10.93
CA LYS A 112 15.64 -8.28 9.63
C LYS A 112 17.14 -8.16 9.34
N LYS A 113 17.76 -7.03 9.68
CA LYS A 113 19.22 -6.85 9.54
C LYS A 113 19.98 -7.81 10.45
N PHE A 114 19.52 -7.98 11.68
CA PHE A 114 20.12 -8.89 12.66
C PHE A 114 20.09 -10.34 12.14
N TYR A 115 18.92 -10.86 11.74
CA TYR A 115 18.78 -12.22 11.22
C TYR A 115 19.51 -12.43 9.92
N THR A 116 19.60 -11.44 9.04
CA THR A 116 20.38 -11.51 7.81
C THR A 116 21.88 -11.63 8.12
N LYS A 117 22.39 -10.84 9.06
CA LYS A 117 23.77 -10.90 9.53
C LYS A 117 24.08 -12.27 10.17
N LYS A 118 23.23 -12.73 11.09
CA LYS A 118 23.37 -14.03 11.79
C LYS A 118 23.32 -15.24 10.81
N THR A 119 22.43 -15.16 9.79
CA THR A 119 22.35 -16.20 8.74
C THR A 119 23.57 -16.21 7.82
N MET A 120 24.12 -15.05 7.51
CA MET A 120 25.36 -14.92 6.74
C MET A 120 26.56 -15.45 7.52
N GLU A 121 26.71 -15.08 8.78
CA GLU A 121 27.77 -15.57 9.67
C GLU A 121 27.72 -17.09 9.85
N ALA A 122 26.53 -17.67 10.03
CA ALA A 122 26.33 -19.11 10.09
C ALA A 122 26.64 -19.85 8.77
N LYS A 123 26.42 -19.22 7.61
CA LYS A 123 26.82 -19.76 6.29
C LYS A 123 28.32 -19.69 6.08
N TYR A 124 28.99 -18.65 6.56
CA TYR A 124 30.45 -18.55 6.47
C TYR A 124 31.17 -19.50 7.43
N ALA A 125 30.65 -19.73 8.64
CA ALA A 125 31.21 -20.67 9.60
C ALA A 125 31.19 -22.14 9.10
N LYS A 126 30.27 -22.50 8.20
CA LYS A 126 30.13 -23.87 7.63
C LYS A 126 30.99 -24.14 6.37
N ARG A 127 31.68 -23.14 5.84
CA ARG A 127 32.54 -23.28 4.66
C ARG A 127 34.01 -23.38 5.05
N LYS A 128 34.48 -24.57 5.42
CA LYS A 128 35.92 -24.88 5.29
C LYS A 128 36.30 -24.95 3.80
N PRO A 129 37.38 -24.32 3.36
CA PRO A 129 37.72 -24.24 1.95
C PRO A 129 38.19 -25.60 1.43
N LYS A 130 37.42 -26.23 0.55
CA LYS A 130 37.93 -27.25 -0.36
C LYS A 130 38.72 -26.52 -1.45
N LYS A 131 40.03 -26.82 -1.53
CA LYS A 131 40.87 -26.43 -2.66
C LYS A 131 40.30 -27.06 -3.93
N SER A 132 39.72 -26.22 -4.79
CA SER A 132 39.47 -26.57 -6.19
C SER A 132 40.35 -25.70 -7.06
N GLN A 133 41.30 -26.37 -7.75
CA GLN A 133 42.03 -25.75 -8.84
C GLN A 133 41.06 -25.53 -10.00
N SER A 134 40.65 -24.30 -10.24
CA SER A 134 40.11 -23.89 -11.53
C SER A 134 41.09 -22.89 -12.16
N LYS A 135 41.62 -23.28 -13.32
CA LYS A 135 42.43 -22.39 -14.15
C LYS A 135 41.53 -21.26 -14.68
N GLU A 136 41.52 -20.16 -13.97
CA GLU A 136 41.05 -18.88 -14.53
C GLU A 136 42.15 -18.30 -15.39
N LYS A 137 41.80 -17.98 -16.63
CA LYS A 137 42.66 -17.20 -17.52
C LYS A 137 42.82 -15.81 -16.90
N GLU A 138 44.00 -15.51 -16.39
CA GLU A 138 44.41 -14.20 -15.95
C GLU A 138 44.25 -13.18 -17.09
N LYS A 139 43.21 -12.33 -16.98
CA LYS A 139 43.26 -11.01 -17.61
C LYS A 139 44.27 -10.21 -16.78
N LYS A 140 45.37 -9.82 -17.39
CA LYS A 140 46.36 -8.92 -16.81
C LYS A 140 45.65 -7.58 -16.46
N ASN A 141 45.16 -7.48 -15.24
CA ASN A 141 44.94 -6.16 -14.60
C ASN A 141 46.34 -5.67 -14.17
N THR A 142 46.86 -4.66 -14.82
CA THR A 142 48.03 -3.93 -14.31
C THR A 142 47.59 -3.25 -13.01
N ALA A 143 48.00 -3.81 -11.86
CA ALA A 143 47.74 -3.25 -10.56
C ALA A 143 48.33 -1.84 -10.51
N ILE A 144 47.55 -0.89 -9.98
CA ILE A 144 48.07 0.47 -9.74
C ILE A 144 49.18 0.43 -8.69
N THR A 145 50.24 1.17 -8.91
CA THR A 145 51.30 1.34 -7.92
C THR A 145 50.94 2.46 -6.94
N ILE A 146 51.51 2.38 -5.72
CA ILE A 146 51.33 3.44 -4.70
C ILE A 146 51.84 4.80 -5.19
N ASP A 147 52.92 4.84 -5.96
CA ASP A 147 53.51 6.07 -6.49
C ASP A 147 52.59 6.76 -7.51
N GLU A 148 51.78 6.02 -8.25
CA GLU A 148 50.78 6.57 -9.15
C GLU A 148 49.52 7.05 -8.41
N ALA A 149 49.08 6.31 -7.39
CA ALA A 149 47.83 6.59 -6.66
C ALA A 149 47.99 7.70 -5.61
N ALA A 150 49.14 7.80 -4.93
CA ALA A 150 49.31 8.68 -3.79
C ALA A 150 49.06 10.17 -4.09
N PRO A 151 49.57 10.76 -5.19
CA PRO A 151 49.26 12.16 -5.52
C PRO A 151 47.79 12.43 -5.72
N HIS A 152 47.10 11.51 -6.37
CA HIS A 152 45.68 11.59 -6.60
C HIS A 152 44.88 11.46 -5.30
N ILE A 153 45.26 10.50 -4.45
CA ILE A 153 44.61 10.31 -3.14
C ILE A 153 44.81 11.56 -2.25
N MET A 154 45.99 12.14 -2.25
CA MET A 154 46.28 13.36 -1.50
C MET A 154 45.43 14.55 -1.97
N GLN A 155 45.24 14.70 -3.28
CA GLN A 155 44.37 15.71 -3.84
C GLN A 155 42.90 15.48 -3.44
N LEU A 156 42.39 14.22 -3.49
CA LEU A 156 41.04 13.85 -3.02
C LEU A 156 40.86 14.19 -1.54
N LEU A 157 41.84 13.86 -0.69
CA LEU A 157 41.77 14.15 0.75
C LEU A 157 41.72 15.65 1.01
N GLN A 158 42.48 16.42 0.27
CA GLN A 158 42.47 17.90 0.36
C GLN A 158 41.08 18.45 -0.06
N GLN A 159 40.48 17.93 -1.13
CA GLN A 159 39.12 18.31 -1.54
C GLN A 159 38.07 17.94 -0.49
N TRP A 160 38.27 16.86 0.27
CA TRP A 160 37.41 16.44 1.36
C TRP A 160 37.68 17.14 2.69
N GLY A 161 38.62 18.08 2.72
CA GLY A 161 38.97 18.85 3.92
C GLY A 161 39.88 18.11 4.91
N TYR A 162 40.54 17.03 4.47
CA TYR A 162 41.52 16.31 5.27
C TYR A 162 42.94 16.79 4.90
N ASP A 163 43.53 17.61 5.75
CA ASP A 163 44.91 18.07 5.60
C ASP A 163 45.79 17.38 6.62
N PHE A 164 47.06 17.13 6.24
CA PHE A 164 48.06 16.59 7.15
C PHE A 164 48.57 17.69 8.10
N GLN A 165 47.87 17.88 9.23
CA GLN A 165 48.11 18.93 10.21
C GLN A 165 48.34 18.38 11.61
N PRO A 166 49.08 19.10 12.50
CA PRO A 166 49.21 18.71 13.90
C PRO A 166 47.89 18.48 14.59
N GLY A 167 47.72 17.31 15.24
CA GLY A 167 46.48 16.87 15.90
C GLY A 167 45.48 16.12 15.01
N ARG A 168 45.70 16.05 13.68
CA ARG A 168 44.83 15.33 12.73
C ARG A 168 45.55 14.24 11.92
N HIS A 169 46.80 13.95 12.25
CA HIS A 169 47.62 12.99 11.50
C HIS A 169 46.98 11.59 11.41
N ASN A 170 46.46 11.10 12.52
CA ASN A 170 45.83 9.77 12.55
C ASN A 170 44.59 9.69 11.64
N GLU A 171 43.81 10.76 11.58
CA GLU A 171 42.64 10.87 10.70
C GLU A 171 43.05 10.87 9.22
N TYR A 172 44.06 11.69 8.89
CA TYR A 172 44.60 11.76 7.54
C TYR A 172 45.14 10.40 7.05
N ILE A 173 46.02 9.78 7.86
CA ILE A 173 46.58 8.45 7.54
C ILE A 173 45.51 7.39 7.45
N LEU A 174 44.48 7.46 8.29
CA LEU A 174 43.32 6.54 8.23
C LEU A 174 42.61 6.63 6.87
N HIS A 175 42.30 7.86 6.42
CA HIS A 175 41.62 8.07 5.15
C HIS A 175 42.51 7.76 3.95
N PHE A 176 43.78 8.12 4.00
CA PHE A 176 44.76 7.75 2.98
C PHE A 176 44.88 6.24 2.81
N SER A 177 45.02 5.51 3.92
CA SER A 177 45.11 4.06 3.92
C SER A 177 43.80 3.38 3.43
N LYS A 178 42.65 3.94 3.76
CA LYS A 178 41.36 3.46 3.23
C LYS A 178 41.25 3.66 1.73
N CYS A 179 41.73 4.78 1.19
CA CYS A 179 41.75 5.00 -0.26
C CYS A 179 42.69 4.00 -0.96
N CYS A 180 43.91 3.80 -0.43
CA CYS A 180 44.85 2.83 -0.94
C CYS A 180 44.26 1.39 -0.93
N LEU A 181 43.61 0.98 0.17
CA LEU A 181 42.93 -0.29 0.29
C LEU A 181 41.85 -0.46 -0.81
N LYS A 182 41.04 0.58 -1.02
CA LYS A 182 40.01 0.57 -2.05
C LYS A 182 40.57 0.51 -3.46
N TYR A 183 41.70 1.11 -3.74
CA TYR A 183 42.40 0.96 -5.01
C TYR A 183 43.10 -0.38 -5.18
N GLY A 184 43.11 -1.24 -4.17
CA GLY A 184 43.70 -2.56 -4.24
C GLY A 184 45.22 -2.58 -4.12
N ILE A 185 45.79 -1.53 -3.53
CA ILE A 185 47.25 -1.43 -3.25
C ILE A 185 47.57 -2.30 -2.02
N SER A 186 48.63 -3.08 -2.07
CA SER A 186 48.97 -3.99 -0.98
C SER A 186 49.35 -3.25 0.32
N GLN A 187 49.04 -3.88 1.46
CA GLN A 187 49.41 -3.29 2.78
C GLN A 187 50.90 -3.03 2.90
N GLU A 188 51.76 -3.86 2.31
CA GLU A 188 53.20 -3.73 2.36
C GLU A 188 53.69 -2.50 1.60
N GLU A 189 53.12 -2.25 0.41
CA GLU A 189 53.45 -1.06 -0.41
C GLU A 189 53.04 0.23 0.28
N VAL A 190 51.80 0.26 0.81
CA VAL A 190 51.29 1.44 1.54
C VAL A 190 52.09 1.70 2.80
N MET A 191 52.48 0.62 3.50
CA MET A 191 53.31 0.74 4.71
C MET A 191 54.69 1.38 4.41
N LYS A 192 55.37 0.92 3.34
CA LYS A 192 56.66 1.49 2.89
C LYS A 192 56.51 2.96 2.49
N TYR A 193 55.43 3.28 1.77
CA TYR A 193 55.21 4.65 1.34
C TYR A 193 54.89 5.58 2.51
N VAL A 194 54.00 5.18 3.41
CA VAL A 194 53.60 5.95 4.59
C VAL A 194 54.79 6.15 5.56
N ASP A 195 55.60 5.12 5.73
CA ASP A 195 56.80 5.21 6.55
C ASP A 195 57.83 6.20 5.96
N LYS A 196 58.01 6.17 4.63
CA LYS A 196 58.92 7.08 3.92
C LYS A 196 58.44 8.53 3.96
N GLU A 197 57.18 8.79 3.68
CA GLU A 197 56.65 10.15 3.50
C GLU A 197 56.19 10.79 4.82
N PHE A 198 55.69 9.99 5.78
CA PHE A 198 55.06 10.45 7.03
C PHE A 198 55.69 9.85 8.30
N GLY A 199 56.44 8.75 8.21
CA GLY A 199 56.88 7.95 9.36
C GLY A 199 57.87 8.66 10.29
N SER A 200 58.70 9.57 9.77
CA SER A 200 59.61 10.38 10.58
C SER A 200 58.89 11.39 11.49
N GLN A 201 57.65 11.72 11.18
CA GLN A 201 56.84 12.67 11.92
C GLN A 201 55.79 11.98 12.82
N TYR A 202 55.50 10.67 12.59
CA TYR A 202 54.41 9.95 13.28
C TYR A 202 54.65 8.45 13.44
N PRO A 203 55.21 8.01 14.55
CA PRO A 203 55.51 6.58 14.79
C PRO A 203 54.27 5.70 14.95
N GLU A 204 53.07 6.25 15.16
CA GLU A 204 51.82 5.50 15.35
C GLU A 204 51.11 5.12 14.04
N THR A 205 51.58 5.60 12.89
CA THR A 205 51.00 5.36 11.55
C THR A 205 50.79 3.88 11.21
N VAL A 206 51.71 3.02 11.67
CA VAL A 206 51.66 1.57 11.41
C VAL A 206 50.46 0.93 12.05
N SER A 207 50.01 1.35 13.24
CA SER A 207 48.85 0.79 13.92
C SER A 207 47.55 1.16 13.22
N VAL A 208 47.44 2.41 12.76
CA VAL A 208 46.29 2.92 12.00
C VAL A 208 46.14 2.18 10.68
N LEU A 209 47.25 2.01 9.95
CA LEU A 209 47.27 1.28 8.68
C LEU A 209 46.88 -0.18 8.84
N LYS A 210 47.42 -0.91 9.84
CA LYS A 210 47.03 -2.28 10.14
C LYS A 210 45.56 -2.42 10.47
N SER A 211 44.97 -1.44 11.16
CA SER A 211 43.55 -1.42 11.45
C SER A 211 42.71 -1.30 10.18
N CYS A 212 43.09 -0.45 9.22
CA CYS A 212 42.42 -0.30 7.94
C CYS A 212 42.36 -1.58 7.12
N TYR A 213 43.47 -2.30 7.02
CA TYR A 213 43.63 -3.50 6.20
C TYR A 213 42.97 -4.76 6.79
N LYS A 214 42.39 -4.67 7.99
CA LYS A 214 41.50 -5.71 8.53
C LYS A 214 40.17 -5.81 7.73
N HIS A 215 39.79 -4.75 7.04
CA HIS A 215 38.56 -4.66 6.22
C HIS A 215 38.82 -5.15 4.78
N SER A 216 39.20 -6.42 4.63
CA SER A 216 39.56 -7.01 3.33
C SER A 216 38.41 -6.98 2.29
N GLU A 217 37.17 -6.82 2.72
CA GLU A 217 36.00 -6.66 1.84
C GLU A 217 36.04 -5.38 0.99
N LEU A 218 36.81 -4.39 1.40
CA LEU A 218 36.97 -3.12 0.68
C LEU A 218 38.15 -3.12 -0.31
N PHE A 219 38.96 -4.20 -0.33
CA PHE A 219 40.17 -4.28 -1.15
C PHE A 219 39.82 -4.29 -2.65
N GLY A 220 40.40 -3.35 -3.42
CA GLY A 220 40.22 -3.27 -4.87
C GLY A 220 38.79 -2.92 -5.32
N THR A 221 38.03 -2.24 -4.46
CA THR A 221 36.66 -1.81 -4.80
C THR A 221 36.65 -0.54 -5.67
N TRP A 222 37.73 0.21 -5.69
CA TRP A 222 37.91 1.40 -6.54
C TRP A 222 38.77 1.08 -7.75
N HIS A 223 38.51 1.78 -8.88
CA HIS A 223 39.28 1.65 -10.10
C HIS A 223 40.04 2.95 -10.34
N TYR A 224 41.34 2.86 -10.61
CA TYR A 224 42.17 4.02 -10.95
C TYR A 224 42.31 4.12 -12.46
N TYR A 225 42.06 5.32 -13.01
CA TYR A 225 42.12 5.59 -14.44
C TYR A 225 43.34 6.44 -14.76
N ARG A 226 44.17 5.96 -15.66
CA ARG A 226 45.37 6.69 -16.12
C ARG A 226 44.99 7.68 -17.23
N GLU A 227 45.54 8.92 -17.18
CA GLU A 227 45.38 9.91 -18.27
C GLU A 227 45.95 9.33 -19.57
N GLY A 228 45.12 9.30 -20.66
CA GLY A 228 45.51 8.90 -22.01
C GLY A 228 45.17 7.48 -22.42
N GLU A 229 44.78 6.60 -21.53
CA GLU A 229 44.16 5.32 -21.90
C GLU A 229 42.66 5.53 -22.00
N GLY A 230 42.06 5.27 -23.14
CA GLY A 230 40.63 5.49 -23.42
C GLY A 230 39.68 4.66 -22.55
N TYR A 231 39.85 4.72 -21.24
CA TYR A 231 39.05 4.02 -20.26
C TYR A 231 37.85 4.87 -19.83
N SER A 232 36.72 4.22 -19.75
CA SER A 232 35.49 4.82 -19.25
C SER A 232 35.71 5.29 -17.79
N THR A 233 35.62 6.58 -17.56
CA THR A 233 35.63 7.21 -16.21
C THR A 233 34.42 6.82 -15.36
N ARG A 234 33.63 5.85 -15.79
CA ARG A 234 32.38 5.43 -15.14
C ARG A 234 32.65 4.48 -13.99
N PRO A 235 32.08 4.73 -12.79
CA PRO A 235 32.19 3.81 -11.68
C PRO A 235 31.54 2.46 -12.02
N SER A 236 32.04 1.39 -11.41
CA SER A 236 31.43 0.08 -11.60
C SER A 236 30.00 0.05 -11.06
N VAL A 237 29.13 -0.79 -11.63
CA VAL A 237 27.75 -1.00 -11.16
C VAL A 237 27.71 -1.34 -9.66
N LYS A 238 28.70 -2.05 -9.14
CA LYS A 238 28.81 -2.38 -7.71
C LYS A 238 28.93 -1.12 -6.84
N VAL A 239 29.77 -0.18 -7.24
CA VAL A 239 29.97 1.11 -6.52
C VAL A 239 28.70 1.94 -6.56
N VAL A 240 28.02 2.00 -7.71
CA VAL A 240 26.74 2.70 -7.86
C VAL A 240 25.67 2.09 -6.95
N LYS A 241 25.49 0.77 -6.99
CA LYS A 241 24.54 0.03 -6.11
C LYS A 241 24.85 0.30 -4.62
N GLN A 242 26.11 0.30 -4.25
CA GLN A 242 26.53 0.57 -2.87
C GLN A 242 26.20 2.01 -2.45
N TRP A 243 26.48 2.99 -3.30
CA TRP A 243 26.14 4.39 -3.03
C TRP A 243 24.63 4.56 -2.86
N LEU A 244 23.83 4.06 -3.81
CA LEU A 244 22.37 4.11 -3.78
C LEU A 244 21.81 3.44 -2.50
N SER A 245 22.34 2.28 -2.11
CA SER A 245 21.89 1.58 -0.90
C SER A 245 22.37 2.20 0.40
N THR A 246 23.44 3.00 0.38
CA THR A 246 23.92 3.72 1.56
C THR A 246 23.05 4.94 1.88
N HIS A 247 22.55 5.63 0.85
CA HIS A 247 21.79 6.87 1.01
C HIS A 247 20.28 6.63 1.07
N TYR A 248 19.79 5.59 0.39
CA TYR A 248 18.36 5.33 0.21
C TYR A 248 17.99 3.87 0.48
N THR A 249 16.78 3.66 0.96
CA THR A 249 16.09 2.38 0.88
C THR A 249 15.28 2.35 -0.40
N TRP A 250 15.19 1.17 -1.02
CA TRP A 250 14.63 0.99 -2.36
C TRP A 250 13.57 -0.09 -2.35
N HIS A 251 12.41 0.21 -2.91
CA HIS A 251 11.30 -0.73 -3.02
C HIS A 251 10.69 -0.69 -4.41
N HIS A 252 10.24 -1.84 -4.88
CA HIS A 252 9.37 -1.96 -6.05
C HIS A 252 7.96 -2.30 -5.57
N ASN A 253 7.03 -1.38 -5.69
CA ASN A 253 5.66 -1.52 -5.27
C ASN A 253 4.87 -2.34 -6.28
N LYS A 254 4.47 -3.58 -5.93
CA LYS A 254 3.75 -4.49 -6.84
C LYS A 254 2.38 -3.98 -7.26
N MET A 255 1.71 -3.19 -6.42
CA MET A 255 0.40 -2.61 -6.73
C MET A 255 0.50 -1.58 -7.86
N THR A 256 1.35 -0.57 -7.67
CA THR A 256 1.49 0.53 -8.61
C THR A 256 2.45 0.21 -9.76
N GLY A 257 3.37 -0.75 -9.53
CA GLY A 257 4.48 -1.06 -10.45
C GLY A 257 5.59 -0.01 -10.44
N PHE A 258 5.52 0.97 -9.55
CA PHE A 258 6.53 2.01 -9.45
C PHE A 258 7.65 1.60 -8.49
N TYR A 259 8.83 2.11 -8.79
CA TYR A 259 9.94 2.08 -7.86
C TYR A 259 9.80 3.26 -6.90
N GLU A 260 10.10 3.02 -5.64
CA GLU A 260 10.02 4.00 -4.57
C GLU A 260 11.35 4.06 -3.83
N LEU A 261 11.77 5.25 -3.46
CA LEU A 261 12.93 5.47 -2.61
C LEU A 261 12.54 6.22 -1.35
N GLN A 262 13.30 6.01 -0.28
CA GLN A 262 13.22 6.79 0.94
C GLN A 262 14.63 7.04 1.44
N SER A 263 14.92 8.27 1.90
CA SER A 263 16.20 8.58 2.50
C SER A 263 16.41 7.75 3.76
N ARG A 264 17.61 7.17 3.94
CA ARG A 264 17.94 6.45 5.18
C ARG A 264 17.98 7.38 6.39
N MET A 265 18.33 8.64 6.16
CA MET A 265 18.22 9.70 7.16
C MET A 265 16.83 10.33 7.05
N VAL A 266 15.85 9.70 7.68
CA VAL A 266 14.42 10.05 7.54
C VAL A 266 14.13 11.51 7.92
N TYR A 267 14.80 12.06 8.93
CA TYR A 267 14.53 13.41 9.42
C TYR A 267 15.27 14.52 8.68
N THR A 268 16.43 14.23 8.08
CA THR A 268 17.28 15.22 7.39
C THR A 268 17.46 14.93 5.91
N GLY A 269 17.02 13.76 5.47
CA GLY A 269 17.11 13.34 4.08
C GLY A 269 16.12 14.08 3.19
N LYS A 270 16.45 14.24 1.92
CA LYS A 270 15.65 14.91 0.91
C LYS A 270 14.27 14.24 0.69
N TYR A 271 14.20 12.93 0.92
CA TYR A 271 12.98 12.12 0.76
C TYR A 271 12.66 11.39 2.07
N PRO A 272 12.02 12.05 3.05
CA PRO A 272 11.76 11.46 4.37
C PRO A 272 10.69 10.35 4.34
N HIS A 273 9.86 10.34 3.31
CA HIS A 273 8.81 9.33 3.09
C HIS A 273 9.07 8.55 1.80
N PRO A 274 8.52 7.32 1.67
CA PRO A 274 8.55 6.59 0.42
C PRO A 274 8.04 7.48 -0.73
N THR A 275 8.91 7.75 -1.68
CA THR A 275 8.65 8.68 -2.78
C THR A 275 8.81 7.93 -4.09
N ARG A 276 7.83 8.07 -4.97
CA ARG A 276 7.89 7.46 -6.30
C ARG A 276 9.07 8.01 -7.09
N VAL A 277 9.85 7.13 -7.68
CA VAL A 277 10.94 7.49 -8.57
C VAL A 277 10.36 7.92 -9.91
N ASP A 278 10.67 9.14 -10.30
CA ASP A 278 10.36 9.75 -11.59
C ASP A 278 11.62 10.32 -12.23
N ASP A 279 11.49 10.90 -13.43
CA ASP A 279 12.62 11.50 -14.14
C ASP A 279 13.33 12.59 -13.33
N ASN A 280 12.58 13.35 -12.52
CA ASN A 280 13.16 14.41 -11.68
C ASN A 280 14.04 13.81 -10.57
N ILE A 281 13.59 12.72 -9.96
CA ILE A 281 14.34 12.01 -8.92
C ILE A 281 15.58 11.34 -9.54
N GLU A 282 15.46 10.69 -10.70
CA GLU A 282 16.63 10.10 -11.37
C GLU A 282 17.66 11.16 -11.73
N ASN A 283 17.26 12.34 -12.20
CA ASN A 283 18.13 13.48 -12.46
C ASN A 283 18.77 14.02 -11.17
N SER A 284 18.01 14.06 -10.06
CA SER A 284 18.54 14.48 -8.77
C SER A 284 19.59 13.51 -8.24
N LEU A 285 19.33 12.21 -8.35
CA LEU A 285 20.31 11.17 -7.97
C LEU A 285 21.56 11.24 -8.82
N TRP A 286 21.43 11.51 -10.12
CA TRP A 286 22.55 11.74 -11.01
C TRP A 286 23.40 12.92 -10.53
N ALA A 287 22.79 14.06 -10.20
CA ALA A 287 23.49 15.24 -9.72
C ALA A 287 24.20 14.98 -8.37
N GLU A 288 23.51 14.33 -7.42
CA GLU A 288 24.08 13.98 -6.11
C GLU A 288 25.28 13.02 -6.25
N MET A 289 25.22 12.08 -7.20
CA MET A 289 26.35 11.18 -7.47
C MET A 289 27.51 11.92 -8.15
N ASP A 290 27.23 12.83 -9.06
CA ASP A 290 28.25 13.63 -9.73
C ASP A 290 28.96 14.56 -8.74
N GLU A 291 28.23 15.23 -7.85
CA GLU A 291 28.75 16.02 -6.73
C GLU A 291 29.61 15.17 -5.76
N ALA A 292 29.25 13.89 -5.59
CA ALA A 292 30.04 12.94 -4.81
C ALA A 292 31.27 12.38 -5.58
N GLY A 293 31.55 12.88 -6.78
CA GLY A 293 32.66 12.42 -7.63
C GLY A 293 32.40 11.08 -8.34
N LEU A 294 31.14 10.64 -8.40
CA LEU A 294 30.73 9.42 -9.08
C LEU A 294 30.09 9.77 -10.43
N HIS A 295 30.88 9.92 -11.47
CA HIS A 295 30.39 10.26 -12.82
C HIS A 295 29.64 9.11 -13.47
N VAL A 296 28.34 9.05 -13.27
CA VAL A 296 27.43 7.98 -13.72
C VAL A 296 26.49 8.54 -14.81
N SER A 297 26.12 7.72 -15.78
CA SER A 297 25.04 8.12 -16.70
C SER A 297 23.66 7.83 -16.06
N ILE A 298 22.67 8.68 -16.33
CA ILE A 298 21.27 8.48 -15.91
C ILE A 298 20.77 7.10 -16.34
N ASN A 299 21.11 6.65 -17.55
CA ASN A 299 20.75 5.32 -18.04
C ASN A 299 21.30 4.18 -17.17
N THR A 300 22.46 4.36 -16.56
CA THR A 300 23.03 3.37 -15.62
C THR A 300 22.21 3.33 -14.33
N ILE A 301 21.85 4.48 -13.78
CA ILE A 301 21.01 4.62 -12.59
C ILE A 301 19.65 3.98 -12.90
N HIS A 302 18.99 4.37 -13.99
CA HIS A 302 17.73 3.79 -14.46
C HIS A 302 17.79 2.25 -14.59
N SER A 303 18.84 1.72 -15.22
CA SER A 303 18.99 0.26 -15.37
C SER A 303 19.20 -0.48 -14.05
N ILE A 304 19.85 0.15 -13.07
CA ILE A 304 20.02 -0.43 -11.73
C ILE A 304 18.70 -0.44 -10.97
N ILE A 305 17.96 0.68 -10.98
CA ILE A 305 16.67 0.79 -10.31
C ILE A 305 15.69 -0.23 -10.91
N ASN A 306 15.67 -0.39 -12.22
CA ASN A 306 14.81 -1.34 -12.93
C ASN A 306 15.35 -2.79 -12.95
N SER A 307 16.21 -3.16 -11.99
CA SER A 307 16.76 -4.51 -11.84
C SER A 307 16.28 -5.16 -10.52
N ASP A 308 16.87 -6.29 -10.18
CA ASP A 308 16.73 -6.98 -8.90
C ASP A 308 17.30 -6.21 -7.68
N PHE A 309 17.88 -5.05 -7.92
CA PHE A 309 18.38 -4.16 -6.88
C PHE A 309 17.28 -3.67 -5.94
N CYS A 310 16.11 -3.33 -6.49
CA CYS A 310 14.96 -2.91 -5.71
C CYS A 310 14.14 -4.12 -5.25
N GLN A 311 13.99 -4.30 -3.95
CA GLN A 311 13.17 -5.38 -3.41
C GLN A 311 11.68 -5.11 -3.68
N SER A 312 10.98 -6.09 -4.24
CA SER A 312 9.54 -6.01 -4.43
C SER A 312 8.82 -6.19 -3.11
N PHE A 313 7.83 -5.34 -2.85
CA PHE A 313 6.90 -5.47 -1.73
C PHE A 313 5.45 -5.37 -2.21
N ASP A 314 4.56 -5.97 -1.46
CA ASP A 314 3.13 -5.92 -1.70
C ASP A 314 2.46 -5.24 -0.50
N PRO A 315 2.01 -3.97 -0.63
CA PRO A 315 1.51 -3.22 0.50
C PRO A 315 0.26 -3.83 1.13
N LEU A 316 -0.59 -4.51 0.34
CA LEU A 316 -1.79 -5.16 0.87
C LEU A 316 -1.43 -6.44 1.62
N GLU A 317 -0.56 -7.29 1.04
CA GLU A 317 -0.11 -8.50 1.72
C GLU A 317 0.67 -8.19 3.00
N ASP A 318 1.55 -7.19 2.97
CA ASP A 318 2.38 -6.83 4.11
C ASP A 318 1.51 -6.23 5.23
N TYR A 319 0.49 -5.42 4.89
CA TYR A 319 -0.50 -4.99 5.86
C TYR A 319 -1.24 -6.18 6.50
N LEU A 320 -1.73 -7.13 5.70
CA LEU A 320 -2.45 -8.29 6.20
C LEU A 320 -1.57 -9.23 7.06
N LYS A 321 -0.26 -9.27 6.83
CA LYS A 321 0.69 -10.03 7.66
C LYS A 321 0.94 -9.39 9.02
N SER A 322 0.76 -8.07 9.14
CA SER A 322 0.94 -7.33 10.40
C SER A 322 -0.25 -7.38 11.35
N LEU A 323 -1.38 -7.95 10.91
CA LEU A 323 -2.61 -7.97 11.68
C LEU A 323 -2.57 -8.94 12.85
N PRO A 324 -3.24 -8.62 13.96
CA PRO A 324 -3.40 -9.53 15.07
C PRO A 324 -4.24 -10.77 14.70
N THR A 325 -4.20 -11.79 15.50
CA THR A 325 -5.03 -12.98 15.30
C THR A 325 -6.41 -12.76 15.90
N TRP A 326 -7.46 -12.91 15.07
CA TRP A 326 -8.85 -12.92 15.53
C TRP A 326 -9.35 -14.36 15.73
N GLN A 327 -10.10 -14.63 16.82
CA GLN A 327 -10.61 -15.95 17.18
C GLN A 327 -12.13 -15.95 17.24
N LYS A 328 -12.75 -16.75 16.37
CA LYS A 328 -14.21 -16.93 16.32
C LYS A 328 -14.77 -17.44 17.66
N GLY A 329 -15.80 -16.76 18.17
CA GLY A 329 -16.47 -17.11 19.43
C GLY A 329 -15.75 -16.62 20.70
N LYS A 330 -14.56 -16.01 20.60
CA LYS A 330 -13.87 -15.34 21.71
C LYS A 330 -13.86 -13.83 21.52
N ASP A 331 -13.49 -13.39 20.32
CA ASP A 331 -13.39 -11.97 20.00
C ASP A 331 -14.74 -11.43 19.50
N PRO A 332 -15.00 -10.13 19.66
CA PRO A 332 -16.20 -9.47 19.15
C PRO A 332 -16.31 -9.59 17.62
N ASP A 333 -17.53 -9.38 17.11
CA ASP A 333 -17.76 -9.24 15.67
C ASP A 333 -17.55 -7.77 15.26
N TYR A 334 -16.30 -7.45 14.91
CA TYR A 334 -15.89 -6.09 14.55
C TYR A 334 -16.45 -5.64 13.20
N ILE A 335 -16.72 -6.58 12.28
CA ILE A 335 -17.31 -6.26 10.98
C ILE A 335 -18.78 -5.86 11.15
N ASP A 336 -19.54 -6.54 12.01
CA ASP A 336 -20.91 -6.15 12.30
C ASP A 336 -20.98 -4.81 13.02
N GLN A 337 -20.07 -4.55 13.98
CA GLN A 337 -19.95 -3.25 14.63
C GLN A 337 -19.62 -2.12 13.62
N LEU A 338 -18.81 -2.39 12.61
CA LEU A 338 -18.55 -1.43 11.54
C LEU A 338 -19.77 -1.22 10.65
N ALA A 339 -20.51 -2.30 10.32
CA ALA A 339 -21.74 -2.23 9.55
C ALA A 339 -22.81 -1.40 10.27
N ASP A 340 -22.88 -1.47 11.60
CA ASP A 340 -23.85 -0.73 12.41
C ASP A 340 -23.65 0.80 12.41
N ARG A 341 -22.50 1.26 11.94
CA ARG A 341 -22.26 2.70 11.72
C ARG A 341 -22.98 3.25 10.48
N ILE A 342 -23.52 2.36 9.64
CA ILE A 342 -24.33 2.70 8.49
C ILE A 342 -25.79 2.37 8.85
N HIS A 343 -26.59 3.40 9.10
CA HIS A 343 -27.98 3.25 9.52
C HIS A 343 -28.85 3.07 8.28
N VAL A 344 -29.31 1.84 8.06
CA VAL A 344 -30.13 1.50 6.90
C VAL A 344 -31.60 1.79 7.18
N VAL A 345 -32.30 2.41 6.23
CA VAL A 345 -33.74 2.63 6.29
C VAL A 345 -34.47 1.33 6.04
N GLU A 346 -35.17 0.80 7.03
CA GLU A 346 -35.94 -0.43 6.86
C GLU A 346 -37.16 -0.24 5.95
N LYS A 347 -37.36 -1.13 5.00
CA LYS A 347 -38.52 -1.13 4.08
C LYS A 347 -39.28 -2.44 4.20
N PRO A 348 -40.47 -2.41 4.83
CA PRO A 348 -41.32 -3.58 4.93
C PRO A 348 -41.66 -4.16 3.52
N GLY A 349 -41.59 -5.48 3.37
CA GLY A 349 -41.91 -6.20 2.11
C GLY A 349 -40.75 -6.31 1.09
N TYR A 350 -39.62 -5.69 1.33
CA TYR A 350 -38.45 -5.73 0.41
C TYR A 350 -37.22 -6.43 0.99
N GLU A 351 -37.33 -7.07 2.14
CA GLU A 351 -36.15 -7.66 2.81
C GLU A 351 -34.99 -6.65 3.00
N HIS A 352 -35.32 -5.35 3.15
CA HIS A 352 -34.38 -4.26 3.32
C HIS A 352 -34.27 -3.90 4.81
N THR A 353 -33.37 -4.61 5.52
CA THR A 353 -33.19 -4.52 6.96
C THR A 353 -31.73 -4.31 7.34
N GLN A 354 -31.48 -3.79 8.53
CA GLN A 354 -30.12 -3.63 9.07
C GLN A 354 -29.41 -4.99 9.22
N GLU A 355 -30.15 -6.05 9.60
CA GLU A 355 -29.59 -7.39 9.74
C GLU A 355 -29.09 -7.93 8.38
N LEU A 356 -29.90 -7.79 7.34
CA LEU A 356 -29.51 -8.22 6.00
C LEU A 356 -28.35 -7.38 5.45
N PHE A 357 -28.30 -6.09 5.80
CA PHE A 357 -27.16 -5.25 5.45
C PHE A 357 -25.88 -5.78 6.09
N ARG A 358 -25.85 -6.10 7.40
CA ARG A 358 -24.68 -6.69 8.07
C ARG A 358 -24.21 -7.96 7.35
N TYR A 359 -25.16 -8.83 6.97
CA TYR A 359 -24.84 -10.07 6.28
C TYR A 359 -24.12 -9.86 4.95
N TYR A 360 -24.63 -8.96 4.08
CA TYR A 360 -24.01 -8.69 2.79
C TYR A 360 -22.75 -7.81 2.91
N PHE A 361 -22.74 -6.89 3.84
CA PHE A 361 -21.56 -6.09 4.16
C PHE A 361 -20.39 -6.99 4.59
N LYS A 362 -20.64 -7.96 5.47
CA LYS A 362 -19.64 -8.94 5.92
C LYS A 362 -19.10 -9.75 4.74
N LYS A 363 -19.97 -10.23 3.84
CA LYS A 363 -19.54 -10.92 2.62
C LYS A 363 -18.64 -10.02 1.76
N TRP A 364 -19.05 -8.79 1.57
CA TRP A 364 -18.33 -7.85 0.73
C TRP A 364 -16.94 -7.48 1.29
N ILE A 365 -16.83 -7.21 2.60
CA ILE A 365 -15.54 -6.92 3.29
C ILE A 365 -14.61 -8.13 3.24
N VAL A 366 -15.12 -9.33 3.51
CA VAL A 366 -14.29 -10.54 3.47
C VAL A 366 -13.83 -10.84 2.04
N ALA A 367 -14.72 -10.70 1.05
CA ALA A 367 -14.34 -10.85 -0.36
C ALA A 367 -13.25 -9.84 -0.78
N MET A 368 -13.32 -8.59 -0.28
CA MET A 368 -12.32 -7.55 -0.51
C MET A 368 -10.95 -7.97 0.03
N VAL A 369 -10.89 -8.41 1.28
CA VAL A 369 -9.63 -8.82 1.93
C VAL A 369 -9.04 -10.07 1.25
N VAL A 370 -9.87 -11.03 0.88
CA VAL A 370 -9.41 -12.22 0.15
C VAL A 370 -8.87 -11.86 -1.24
N ALA A 371 -9.51 -10.93 -1.94
CA ALA A 371 -9.03 -10.45 -3.25
C ALA A 371 -7.66 -9.74 -3.15
N TRP A 372 -7.33 -9.15 -2.00
CA TRP A 372 -6.02 -8.52 -1.78
C TRP A 372 -4.88 -9.54 -1.71
N CYS A 373 -5.12 -10.73 -1.18
CA CYS A 373 -4.07 -11.75 -0.96
C CYS A 373 -4.19 -12.97 -1.89
N SER A 374 -5.25 -13.09 -2.69
CA SER A 374 -5.44 -14.21 -3.61
C SER A 374 -5.74 -13.76 -5.04
N PRO A 375 -4.84 -14.05 -6.00
CA PRO A 375 -5.09 -13.72 -7.42
C PRO A 375 -6.20 -14.59 -8.06
N LYS A 376 -6.74 -15.56 -7.33
CA LYS A 376 -7.82 -16.47 -7.80
C LYS A 376 -9.21 -16.01 -7.39
N VAL A 377 -9.31 -14.91 -6.66
CA VAL A 377 -10.56 -14.38 -6.10
C VAL A 377 -10.73 -12.92 -6.49
N VAL A 378 -11.92 -12.56 -6.90
CA VAL A 378 -12.33 -11.17 -7.08
C VAL A 378 -13.63 -10.93 -6.32
N ASN A 379 -13.82 -9.71 -5.83
CA ASN A 379 -15.10 -9.31 -5.26
C ASN A 379 -16.09 -9.04 -6.40
N GLN A 380 -17.09 -9.91 -6.54
CA GLN A 380 -17.96 -9.92 -7.72
C GLN A 380 -19.16 -8.99 -7.60
N PHE A 381 -19.40 -8.38 -6.44
CA PHE A 381 -20.54 -7.50 -6.27
C PHE A 381 -20.11 -6.17 -5.64
N ILE A 382 -20.93 -5.16 -5.89
CA ILE A 382 -20.67 -3.77 -5.57
C ILE A 382 -21.60 -3.37 -4.43
N LEU A 383 -21.03 -2.87 -3.34
CA LEU A 383 -21.79 -2.28 -2.24
C LEU A 383 -22.16 -0.84 -2.62
N ILE A 384 -23.47 -0.51 -2.65
CA ILE A 384 -23.95 0.81 -3.08
C ILE A 384 -24.71 1.46 -1.95
N LEU A 385 -24.29 2.68 -1.57
CA LEU A 385 -24.98 3.48 -0.55
C LEU A 385 -25.87 4.53 -1.21
N VAL A 386 -27.17 4.40 -0.99
CA VAL A 386 -28.22 5.25 -1.57
C VAL A 386 -28.74 6.20 -0.50
N GLY A 387 -28.73 7.49 -0.73
CA GLY A 387 -29.23 8.47 0.28
C GLY A 387 -28.88 9.90 -0.05
N LYS A 388 -29.35 10.81 0.79
CA LYS A 388 -29.17 12.27 0.60
C LYS A 388 -27.67 12.65 0.52
N GLY A 389 -27.36 13.78 -0.09
CA GLY A 389 -26.00 14.35 -0.07
C GLY A 389 -25.56 14.70 1.36
N GLY A 390 -24.26 14.64 1.63
CA GLY A 390 -23.68 15.09 2.91
C GLY A 390 -23.70 14.10 4.07
N ILE A 391 -24.22 12.87 3.91
CA ILE A 391 -24.28 11.84 4.96
C ILE A 391 -23.03 10.92 4.99
N PHE A 392 -21.90 11.37 4.54
CA PHE A 392 -20.59 10.69 4.57
C PHE A 392 -20.46 9.42 3.69
N LYS A 393 -21.32 9.18 2.68
CA LYS A 393 -21.27 7.98 1.83
C LYS A 393 -19.88 7.76 1.20
N THR A 394 -19.40 8.74 0.44
CA THR A 394 -18.09 8.68 -0.25
C THR A 394 -16.94 8.70 0.76
N THR A 395 -17.08 9.51 1.84
CA THR A 395 -16.11 9.57 2.93
C THR A 395 -15.95 8.23 3.63
N PHE A 396 -17.05 7.51 3.88
CA PHE A 396 -17.00 6.18 4.48
C PHE A 396 -16.12 5.22 3.66
N PHE A 397 -16.33 5.16 2.34
CA PHE A 397 -15.48 4.32 1.48
C PHE A 397 -14.01 4.75 1.47
N ALA A 398 -13.74 6.05 1.50
CA ALA A 398 -12.36 6.56 1.56
C ALA A 398 -11.67 6.19 2.88
N TYR A 399 -12.40 6.27 3.99
CA TYR A 399 -11.88 5.91 5.31
C TYR A 399 -11.97 4.43 5.64
N LEU A 400 -12.57 3.61 4.78
CA LEU A 400 -12.55 2.17 4.95
C LEU A 400 -11.12 1.62 4.87
N LEU A 401 -10.26 2.22 4.04
CA LEU A 401 -8.85 1.87 4.01
C LEU A 401 -8.08 2.54 5.16
N PRO A 402 -7.20 1.77 5.85
CA PRO A 402 -6.32 2.32 6.88
C PRO A 402 -5.40 3.39 6.29
N PRO A 403 -4.86 4.32 7.12
CA PRO A 403 -4.06 5.44 6.65
C PRO A 403 -2.94 5.07 5.69
N GLU A 404 -2.22 3.99 5.96
CA GLU A 404 -1.10 3.47 5.15
C GLU A 404 -1.53 2.93 3.79
N LEU A 405 -2.78 2.47 3.66
CA LEU A 405 -3.34 1.96 2.40
C LEU A 405 -4.24 2.97 1.68
N ARG A 406 -4.50 4.13 2.26
CA ARG A 406 -5.44 5.13 1.72
C ARG A 406 -5.03 5.68 0.35
N GLN A 407 -3.75 5.66 0.01
CA GLN A 407 -3.26 5.99 -1.34
C GLN A 407 -3.77 5.02 -2.43
N TYR A 408 -4.22 3.83 -2.05
CA TYR A 408 -4.81 2.84 -2.96
C TYR A 408 -6.33 2.95 -3.05
N PHE A 409 -6.90 4.02 -2.53
CA PHE A 409 -8.29 4.41 -2.77
C PHE A 409 -8.39 5.24 -4.06
N LEU A 410 -9.45 4.99 -4.84
CA LEU A 410 -9.83 5.82 -5.99
C LEU A 410 -11.28 6.22 -5.83
N ASN A 411 -11.58 7.52 -5.91
CA ASN A 411 -12.92 8.04 -6.10
C ASN A 411 -13.06 8.51 -7.54
N ASP A 412 -14.01 7.94 -8.28
CA ASP A 412 -14.20 8.23 -9.69
C ASP A 412 -15.68 8.44 -10.01
N SER A 413 -16.01 9.60 -10.55
CA SER A 413 -17.37 9.97 -10.96
C SER A 413 -17.58 9.94 -12.48
N THR A 414 -16.50 9.81 -13.28
CA THR A 414 -16.56 10.06 -14.74
C THR A 414 -15.94 8.94 -15.56
N ALA A 415 -15.60 7.81 -14.95
CA ALA A 415 -14.80 6.78 -15.58
C ALA A 415 -15.41 6.23 -16.88
N SER A 416 -14.65 6.30 -17.91
CA SER A 416 -14.85 5.44 -19.07
C SER A 416 -14.38 4.03 -18.72
N TYR A 417 -15.30 3.18 -18.32
CA TYR A 417 -15.05 1.79 -17.86
C TYR A 417 -14.38 0.88 -18.89
N THR A 418 -14.08 1.40 -20.06
CA THR A 418 -13.36 0.75 -21.16
C THR A 418 -11.94 1.26 -21.33
N ASP A 419 -11.58 2.34 -20.65
CA ASP A 419 -10.26 2.94 -20.78
C ASP A 419 -9.18 2.10 -20.09
N LYS A 420 -7.97 2.17 -20.61
CA LYS A 420 -6.83 1.42 -20.08
C LYS A 420 -6.50 1.83 -18.65
N ASP A 421 -6.65 3.11 -18.34
CA ASP A 421 -6.36 3.66 -17.02
C ASP A 421 -7.33 3.13 -15.96
N PHE A 422 -8.62 3.02 -16.32
CA PHE A 422 -9.59 2.41 -15.42
C PHE A 422 -9.35 0.89 -15.25
N MET A 423 -8.95 0.18 -16.31
CA MET A 423 -8.56 -1.23 -16.20
C MET A 423 -7.30 -1.41 -15.32
N GLU A 424 -6.36 -0.48 -15.39
CA GLU A 424 -5.18 -0.49 -14.50
C GLU A 424 -5.58 -0.25 -13.05
N ALA A 425 -6.60 0.59 -12.79
CA ALA A 425 -7.10 0.85 -11.43
C ALA A 425 -7.59 -0.42 -10.73
N PHE A 426 -8.17 -1.40 -11.44
CA PHE A 426 -8.56 -2.68 -10.84
C PHE A 426 -7.37 -3.45 -10.23
N SER A 427 -6.17 -3.24 -10.73
CA SER A 427 -4.96 -3.94 -10.27
C SER A 427 -4.09 -3.08 -9.34
N SER A 428 -4.13 -1.76 -9.49
CA SER A 428 -3.29 -0.81 -8.76
C SER A 428 -3.98 -0.19 -7.54
N LYS A 429 -5.28 -0.41 -7.37
CA LYS A 429 -6.06 0.08 -6.25
C LYS A 429 -6.59 -1.07 -5.38
N ALA A 430 -6.84 -0.78 -4.12
CA ALA A 430 -7.46 -1.69 -3.16
C ALA A 430 -8.98 -1.51 -3.14
N MET A 431 -9.43 -0.28 -3.36
CA MET A 431 -10.82 0.12 -3.33
C MET A 431 -11.09 1.21 -4.36
N ILE A 432 -12.16 1.06 -5.13
CA ILE A 432 -12.68 2.07 -6.07
C ILE A 432 -14.09 2.43 -5.65
N CYS A 433 -14.36 3.70 -5.38
CA CYS A 433 -15.69 4.23 -5.15
C CYS A 433 -16.19 4.90 -6.43
N LEU A 434 -17.31 4.43 -6.95
CA LEU A 434 -17.98 5.02 -8.10
C LEU A 434 -19.04 6.00 -7.55
N ASP A 435 -18.72 7.28 -7.60
CA ASP A 435 -19.67 8.33 -7.23
C ASP A 435 -20.68 8.55 -8.35
N GLU A 436 -21.90 8.97 -8.02
CA GLU A 436 -23.00 9.07 -9.00
C GLU A 436 -23.20 7.74 -9.77
N PHE A 437 -23.32 6.64 -9.02
CA PHE A 437 -23.35 5.27 -9.55
C PHE A 437 -24.39 5.04 -10.65
N GLU A 438 -25.47 5.82 -10.70
CA GLU A 438 -26.48 5.81 -11.77
C GLU A 438 -25.88 6.01 -13.18
N THR A 439 -24.76 6.70 -13.30
CA THR A 439 -24.08 6.97 -14.58
C THR A 439 -23.47 5.70 -15.19
N VAL A 440 -23.24 4.66 -14.38
CA VAL A 440 -22.70 3.36 -14.83
C VAL A 440 -23.63 2.65 -15.84
N PHE A 441 -24.94 2.89 -15.72
CA PHE A 441 -25.95 2.21 -16.54
C PHE A 441 -26.07 2.77 -17.98
N GLY A 442 -25.03 3.43 -18.48
CA GLY A 442 -24.93 3.93 -19.84
C GLY A 442 -24.47 2.90 -20.89
N LYS A 443 -23.93 3.41 -22.00
CA LYS A 443 -23.55 2.62 -23.19
C LYS A 443 -22.51 1.51 -22.94
N ASN A 444 -21.74 1.57 -21.85
CA ASN A 444 -20.61 0.68 -21.59
C ASN A 444 -20.90 -0.40 -20.51
N LEU A 445 -22.15 -0.59 -20.12
CA LEU A 445 -22.54 -1.51 -19.03
C LEU A 445 -22.04 -2.96 -19.25
N SER A 446 -22.09 -3.47 -20.48
CA SER A 446 -21.60 -4.83 -20.80
C SER A 446 -20.10 -4.97 -20.55
N ALA A 447 -19.30 -3.98 -20.94
CA ALA A 447 -17.84 -3.98 -20.74
C ALA A 447 -17.51 -3.87 -19.26
N PHE A 448 -18.21 -3.02 -18.52
CA PHE A 448 -18.09 -2.89 -17.07
C PHE A 448 -18.36 -4.21 -16.37
N LYS A 449 -19.50 -4.86 -16.65
CA LYS A 449 -19.86 -6.17 -16.10
C LYS A 449 -18.81 -7.25 -16.39
N SER A 450 -18.24 -7.26 -17.61
CA SER A 450 -17.16 -8.17 -17.99
C SER A 450 -15.91 -7.93 -17.16
N ASN A 451 -15.54 -6.68 -16.95
CA ASN A 451 -14.33 -6.33 -16.19
C ASN A 451 -14.45 -6.68 -14.70
N LEU A 452 -15.64 -6.56 -14.10
CA LEU A 452 -15.87 -6.93 -12.69
C LEU A 452 -15.53 -8.39 -12.35
N THR A 453 -15.60 -9.29 -13.30
CA THR A 453 -15.40 -10.72 -13.06
C THR A 453 -14.06 -11.26 -13.56
N LYS A 454 -13.25 -10.41 -14.21
CA LYS A 454 -11.92 -10.81 -14.65
C LYS A 454 -10.98 -10.98 -13.46
N LEU A 455 -10.23 -12.07 -13.44
CA LEU A 455 -9.21 -12.33 -12.42
C LEU A 455 -7.92 -11.56 -12.66
N THR A 456 -7.60 -11.30 -13.94
CA THR A 456 -6.38 -10.62 -14.36
C THR A 456 -6.66 -9.65 -15.50
N PHE A 457 -5.80 -8.65 -15.60
CA PHE A 457 -5.79 -7.69 -16.70
C PHE A 457 -4.42 -7.71 -17.39
N SER A 458 -4.42 -7.86 -18.72
CA SER A 458 -3.21 -7.76 -19.54
C SER A 458 -2.95 -6.32 -19.90
N ILE A 459 -2.07 -5.65 -19.15
CA ILE A 459 -1.81 -4.22 -19.24
C ILE A 459 -0.34 -3.97 -19.60
N ARG A 460 -0.10 -3.00 -20.46
CA ARG A 460 1.21 -2.43 -20.67
C ARG A 460 1.23 -1.05 -20.03
N ARG A 461 1.93 -0.94 -18.89
CA ARG A 461 2.11 0.34 -18.20
C ARG A 461 2.93 1.31 -19.07
N PRO A 462 2.79 2.62 -18.85
CA PRO A 462 3.68 3.60 -19.49
C PRO A 462 5.13 3.22 -19.27
N TYR A 463 5.94 3.30 -20.32
CA TYR A 463 7.37 2.96 -20.35
C TYR A 463 7.71 1.45 -20.24
N ASP A 464 6.77 0.57 -19.95
CA ASP A 464 7.02 -0.87 -19.96
C ASP A 464 7.27 -1.36 -21.38
N LYS A 465 8.31 -2.19 -21.52
CA LYS A 465 8.63 -2.82 -22.81
C LYS A 465 7.66 -3.95 -23.17
N TYR A 466 7.12 -4.64 -22.16
CA TYR A 466 6.24 -5.79 -22.30
C TYR A 466 4.90 -5.56 -21.58
N ARG A 467 3.89 -6.35 -21.94
CA ARG A 467 2.63 -6.44 -21.21
C ARG A 467 2.83 -7.32 -19.98
N SER A 468 2.18 -6.95 -18.89
CA SER A 468 2.14 -7.72 -17.65
C SER A 468 0.72 -8.19 -17.37
N GLU A 469 0.57 -9.41 -16.87
CA GLU A 469 -0.68 -9.92 -16.33
C GLU A 469 -0.80 -9.49 -14.87
N LEU A 470 -1.69 -8.56 -14.59
CA LEU A 470 -1.89 -7.98 -13.26
C LEU A 470 -3.15 -8.55 -12.61
N PRO A 471 -3.12 -8.99 -11.35
CA PRO A 471 -4.29 -9.50 -10.66
C PRO A 471 -5.30 -8.39 -10.39
N HIS A 472 -6.59 -8.73 -10.45
CA HIS A 472 -7.67 -7.86 -10.02
C HIS A 472 -7.75 -7.84 -8.49
N ARG A 473 -7.49 -6.71 -7.87
CA ARG A 473 -7.45 -6.53 -6.42
C ARG A 473 -8.48 -5.57 -5.87
N ALA A 474 -8.91 -4.60 -6.69
CA ALA A 474 -9.85 -3.59 -6.24
C ALA A 474 -11.24 -4.17 -6.00
N SER A 475 -11.82 -3.85 -4.86
CA SER A 475 -13.25 -3.98 -4.64
C SER A 475 -13.96 -2.69 -4.99
N LEU A 476 -15.23 -2.79 -5.41
CA LEU A 476 -16.01 -1.63 -5.78
C LEU A 476 -17.06 -1.29 -4.75
N GLY A 477 -17.16 0.01 -4.45
CA GLY A 477 -18.28 0.64 -3.79
C GLY A 477 -18.94 1.63 -4.72
N GLY A 478 -20.18 2.02 -4.43
CA GLY A 478 -20.90 3.02 -5.18
C GLY A 478 -21.67 3.96 -4.28
N THR A 479 -21.86 5.19 -4.70
CA THR A 479 -22.76 6.14 -4.03
C THR A 479 -23.72 6.75 -5.03
N THR A 480 -24.96 6.95 -4.60
CA THR A 480 -25.97 7.64 -5.42
C THR A 480 -26.99 8.34 -4.52
N ASN A 481 -27.60 9.38 -5.05
CA ASN A 481 -28.74 10.06 -4.43
C ASN A 481 -30.08 9.56 -5.04
N SER A 482 -30.03 8.87 -6.16
CA SER A 482 -31.20 8.32 -6.84
C SER A 482 -31.59 6.97 -6.23
N GLN A 483 -32.87 6.81 -5.88
CA GLN A 483 -33.35 5.51 -5.39
C GLN A 483 -33.57 4.53 -6.55
N GLN A 484 -34.04 5.01 -7.69
CA GLN A 484 -34.31 4.17 -8.87
C GLN A 484 -33.24 4.41 -9.93
N PHE A 485 -32.31 3.51 -10.06
CA PHE A 485 -31.17 3.65 -10.97
C PHE A 485 -30.81 2.34 -11.71
N ILE A 486 -31.29 1.18 -11.25
CA ILE A 486 -30.98 -0.11 -11.87
C ILE A 486 -31.87 -0.31 -13.09
N THR A 487 -31.25 -0.39 -14.27
CA THR A 487 -31.93 -0.71 -15.53
C THR A 487 -31.68 -2.14 -16.01
N ASP A 488 -30.82 -2.87 -15.29
CA ASP A 488 -30.35 -4.20 -15.66
C ASP A 488 -31.14 -5.31 -14.98
N GLU A 489 -31.71 -6.22 -15.75
CA GLU A 489 -32.43 -7.38 -15.22
C GLU A 489 -31.51 -8.38 -14.50
N GLU A 490 -30.27 -8.51 -14.96
CA GLU A 490 -29.25 -9.32 -14.28
C GLU A 490 -28.51 -8.52 -13.18
N ASN A 491 -29.24 -8.11 -12.18
CA ASN A 491 -28.77 -7.16 -11.16
C ASN A 491 -28.03 -7.80 -9.95
N ARG A 492 -27.67 -9.08 -10.04
CA ARG A 492 -26.98 -9.84 -8.97
C ARG A 492 -25.62 -9.25 -8.52
N ARG A 493 -25.08 -8.32 -9.30
CA ARG A 493 -23.78 -7.67 -9.01
C ARG A 493 -23.91 -6.43 -8.14
N TYR A 494 -25.14 -5.97 -7.91
CA TYR A 494 -25.42 -4.74 -7.19
C TYR A 494 -26.03 -5.04 -5.83
N SER A 495 -25.49 -4.42 -4.79
CA SER A 495 -25.97 -4.50 -3.41
C SER A 495 -26.28 -3.09 -2.92
N PRO A 496 -27.38 -2.48 -3.37
CA PRO A 496 -27.77 -1.12 -3.00
C PRO A 496 -28.50 -1.10 -1.65
N TRP A 497 -28.24 -0.07 -0.84
CA TRP A 497 -28.83 0.11 0.47
C TRP A 497 -29.25 1.56 0.69
N ILE A 498 -30.51 1.81 1.02
CA ILE A 498 -31.00 3.13 1.41
C ILE A 498 -30.49 3.42 2.81
N VAL A 499 -29.73 4.49 2.93
CA VAL A 499 -29.06 4.89 4.16
C VAL A 499 -29.65 6.21 4.67
N GLU A 500 -30.06 6.21 5.93
CA GLU A 500 -30.54 7.39 6.63
C GLU A 500 -29.38 8.28 7.05
N SER A 501 -28.37 7.70 7.69
CA SER A 501 -27.16 8.37 8.16
C SER A 501 -25.97 7.41 8.25
N ILE A 502 -24.79 7.97 8.31
CA ILE A 502 -23.53 7.24 8.55
C ILE A 502 -22.78 7.96 9.67
N ASP A 503 -22.36 7.22 10.69
CA ASP A 503 -21.50 7.78 11.73
C ASP A 503 -20.20 8.29 11.09
N SER A 504 -19.86 9.53 11.38
CA SER A 504 -18.67 10.18 10.80
C SER A 504 -17.42 9.34 11.05
N PRO A 505 -16.75 8.80 10.02
CA PRO A 505 -15.52 8.01 10.21
C PRO A 505 -14.33 8.87 10.67
N ILE A 506 -14.50 10.19 10.71
CA ILE A 506 -13.53 11.15 11.24
C ILE A 506 -13.64 11.21 12.76
N ASP A 507 -14.88 11.34 13.27
CA ASP A 507 -15.15 11.46 14.70
C ASP A 507 -15.18 10.08 15.40
N HIS A 508 -15.48 9.04 14.65
CA HIS A 508 -15.53 7.65 15.10
C HIS A 508 -14.53 6.80 14.28
N PRO A 509 -13.23 6.80 14.63
CA PRO A 509 -12.20 6.05 13.90
C PRO A 509 -12.54 4.55 13.78
N ILE A 510 -12.23 3.97 12.62
CA ILE A 510 -12.43 2.53 12.37
C ILE A 510 -11.31 1.76 13.07
N ASP A 511 -11.68 0.68 13.75
CA ASP A 511 -10.72 -0.28 14.29
C ASP A 511 -10.20 -1.19 13.17
N TYR A 512 -9.29 -0.64 12.37
CA TYR A 512 -8.76 -1.31 11.18
C TYR A 512 -8.13 -2.66 11.50
N GLN A 513 -7.34 -2.73 12.57
CA GLN A 513 -6.60 -3.95 12.91
C GLN A 513 -7.56 -5.11 13.16
N ASN A 514 -8.57 -4.92 13.97
CA ASN A 514 -9.50 -5.98 14.33
C ASN A 514 -10.51 -6.30 13.23
N VAL A 515 -11.02 -5.31 12.50
CA VAL A 515 -11.92 -5.52 11.35
C VAL A 515 -11.24 -6.36 10.28
N TYR A 516 -10.01 -6.00 9.89
CA TYR A 516 -9.28 -6.72 8.86
C TYR A 516 -8.72 -8.06 9.33
N ALA A 517 -8.36 -8.19 10.61
CA ALA A 517 -7.99 -9.48 11.21
C ALA A 517 -9.16 -10.47 11.17
N GLN A 518 -10.37 -10.02 11.51
CA GLN A 518 -11.58 -10.84 11.42
C GLN A 518 -11.88 -11.23 9.97
N ALA A 519 -11.84 -10.27 9.05
CA ALA A 519 -12.10 -10.53 7.63
C ALA A 519 -11.10 -11.54 7.04
N LEU A 520 -9.82 -11.41 7.38
CA LEU A 520 -8.76 -12.33 6.96
C LEU A 520 -8.97 -13.73 7.54
N ALA A 521 -9.33 -13.83 8.82
CA ALA A 521 -9.58 -15.11 9.49
C ALA A 521 -10.78 -15.84 8.86
N LEU A 522 -11.90 -15.14 8.65
CA LEU A 522 -13.09 -15.70 7.98
C LEU A 522 -12.78 -16.09 6.54
N GLY A 523 -12.03 -15.27 5.81
CA GLY A 523 -11.61 -15.58 4.45
C GLY A 523 -10.74 -16.84 4.37
N LYS A 524 -9.75 -16.98 5.25
CA LYS A 524 -8.89 -18.17 5.36
C LYS A 524 -9.70 -19.42 5.73
N GLU A 525 -10.63 -19.32 6.67
CA GLU A 525 -11.54 -20.42 7.04
C GLU A 525 -12.30 -20.94 5.80
N VAL A 526 -12.93 -20.04 5.04
CA VAL A 526 -13.70 -20.39 3.85
C VAL A 526 -12.80 -20.95 2.74
N MET A 527 -11.63 -20.37 2.50
CA MET A 527 -10.68 -20.82 1.47
C MET A 527 -10.02 -22.17 1.79
N SER A 528 -9.95 -22.55 3.06
CA SER A 528 -9.36 -23.83 3.49
C SER A 528 -10.35 -25.01 3.44
N ARG A 529 -11.66 -24.75 3.24
CA ARG A 529 -12.67 -25.81 3.14
C ARG A 529 -12.45 -26.69 1.89
N SER A 530 -12.75 -27.97 2.00
CA SER A 530 -12.74 -28.86 0.85
C SER A 530 -13.84 -28.47 -0.14
N LYS A 531 -13.66 -28.80 -1.43
CA LYS A 531 -14.68 -28.54 -2.46
C LYS A 531 -16.00 -29.29 -2.19
N GLU A 532 -15.97 -30.32 -1.35
CA GLU A 532 -17.13 -31.14 -0.98
C GLU A 532 -17.92 -30.52 0.17
N ASP A 533 -17.29 -29.64 0.97
CA ASP A 533 -17.96 -28.90 2.05
C ASP A 533 -18.64 -27.64 1.50
N THR A 534 -19.81 -27.84 0.91
CA THR A 534 -20.64 -26.74 0.39
C THR A 534 -21.56 -26.13 1.45
N GLN A 535 -21.57 -26.68 2.67
CA GLN A 535 -22.39 -26.18 3.76
C GLN A 535 -21.63 -25.14 4.59
N GLY A 536 -22.28 -24.05 4.90
CA GLY A 536 -21.75 -22.97 5.72
C GLY A 536 -21.65 -21.61 5.01
N TRP A 537 -21.36 -20.61 5.81
CA TRP A 537 -21.23 -19.25 5.33
C TRP A 537 -20.05 -19.09 4.34
N THR A 538 -20.26 -18.30 3.28
CA THR A 538 -19.25 -18.00 2.26
C THR A 538 -19.17 -16.49 2.04
N PHE A 539 -18.03 -15.99 1.56
CA PHE A 539 -17.90 -14.58 1.19
C PHE A 539 -18.37 -14.28 -0.25
N TRP A 540 -18.57 -15.31 -1.09
CA TRP A 540 -19.24 -15.14 -2.38
C TRP A 540 -20.75 -15.31 -2.24
N LEU A 541 -21.52 -14.82 -3.21
CA LEU A 541 -22.96 -14.96 -3.24
C LEU A 541 -23.33 -16.40 -3.67
N THR A 542 -24.08 -17.09 -2.82
CA THR A 542 -24.71 -18.37 -3.14
C THR A 542 -25.92 -18.17 -4.06
N ARG A 543 -26.50 -19.24 -4.55
CA ARG A 543 -27.73 -19.15 -5.35
C ARG A 543 -28.87 -18.51 -4.56
N GLN A 544 -29.03 -18.87 -3.30
CA GLN A 544 -30.02 -18.28 -2.39
C GLN A 544 -29.77 -16.78 -2.20
N ASP A 545 -28.49 -16.36 -1.98
CA ASP A 545 -28.14 -14.94 -1.86
C ASP A 545 -28.49 -14.16 -3.13
N ILE A 546 -28.26 -14.76 -4.31
CA ILE A 546 -28.56 -14.12 -5.60
C ILE A 546 -30.08 -13.93 -5.76
N ASP A 547 -30.87 -14.90 -5.39
CA ASP A 547 -32.34 -14.81 -5.50
C ASP A 547 -32.88 -13.78 -4.48
N GLN A 548 -32.36 -13.77 -3.28
CA GLN A 548 -32.70 -12.77 -2.25
C GLN A 548 -32.28 -11.34 -2.70
N MET A 549 -31.08 -11.19 -3.23
CA MET A 549 -30.59 -9.89 -3.73
C MET A 549 -31.41 -9.39 -4.92
N ARG A 550 -31.89 -10.27 -5.79
CA ARG A 550 -32.79 -9.90 -6.88
C ARG A 550 -34.13 -9.35 -6.37
N ASN A 551 -34.70 -9.95 -5.33
CA ASN A 551 -35.91 -9.44 -4.71
C ASN A 551 -35.69 -8.08 -4.06
N HIS A 552 -34.60 -7.96 -3.29
CA HIS A 552 -34.16 -6.71 -2.68
C HIS A 552 -33.99 -5.60 -3.73
N ASN A 553 -33.32 -5.90 -4.85
CA ASN A 553 -33.00 -4.94 -5.89
C ASN A 553 -34.23 -4.41 -6.67
N ARG A 554 -35.40 -5.03 -6.52
CA ARG A 554 -36.65 -4.49 -7.10
C ARG A 554 -36.95 -3.08 -6.61
N LEU A 555 -36.60 -2.76 -5.37
CA LEU A 555 -36.75 -1.44 -4.79
C LEU A 555 -35.99 -0.33 -5.55
N PHE A 556 -34.91 -0.71 -6.24
CA PHE A 556 -33.98 0.21 -6.90
C PHE A 556 -34.09 0.17 -8.44
N MET A 557 -34.98 -0.66 -8.96
CA MET A 557 -35.18 -0.72 -10.40
C MET A 557 -35.91 0.50 -10.91
N VAL A 558 -35.40 1.05 -12.00
CA VAL A 558 -36.12 2.11 -12.73
C VAL A 558 -37.44 1.53 -13.23
N ALA A 559 -38.52 2.21 -12.92
CA ALA A 559 -39.83 1.82 -13.41
C ALA A 559 -39.81 1.70 -14.96
N ASN A 560 -40.15 0.55 -15.47
CA ASN A 560 -40.19 0.33 -16.90
C ASN A 560 -41.53 0.88 -17.44
N TYR A 561 -41.46 2.03 -18.11
CA TYR A 561 -42.66 2.63 -18.70
C TYR A 561 -43.50 1.65 -19.50
N ALA A 562 -42.89 0.70 -20.21
CA ALA A 562 -43.63 -0.34 -20.94
C ALA A 562 -44.40 -1.24 -19.96
N GLU A 563 -43.85 -1.56 -18.80
CA GLU A 563 -44.51 -2.36 -17.76
C GLU A 563 -45.73 -1.66 -17.19
N GLU A 564 -45.55 -0.41 -16.78
CA GLU A 564 -46.67 0.39 -16.28
C GLU A 564 -47.80 0.52 -17.30
N GLN A 565 -47.45 0.81 -18.57
CA GLN A 565 -48.43 0.91 -19.62
C GLN A 565 -49.10 -0.44 -19.95
N ILE A 566 -48.37 -1.55 -19.94
CA ILE A 566 -48.91 -2.86 -20.15
C ILE A 566 -49.90 -3.18 -19.00
N LEU A 567 -49.49 -3.01 -17.76
CA LEU A 567 -50.36 -3.27 -16.59
C LEU A 567 -51.54 -2.33 -16.49
N LYS A 568 -51.43 -1.10 -17.03
CA LYS A 568 -52.55 -0.18 -17.13
C LYS A 568 -53.68 -0.72 -18.02
N TYR A 569 -53.35 -1.34 -19.16
CA TYR A 569 -54.34 -1.80 -20.13
C TYR A 569 -54.60 -3.29 -20.10
N TYR A 570 -53.75 -4.11 -19.48
CA TYR A 570 -53.84 -5.56 -19.51
C TYR A 570 -53.60 -6.17 -18.13
N ARG A 571 -54.27 -7.31 -17.86
CA ARG A 571 -53.99 -8.20 -16.72
C ARG A 571 -53.53 -9.56 -17.21
N VAL A 572 -52.68 -10.20 -16.42
CA VAL A 572 -52.26 -11.57 -16.66
C VAL A 572 -53.43 -12.53 -16.39
N PRO A 573 -53.76 -13.43 -17.31
CA PRO A 573 -54.77 -14.46 -17.03
C PRO A 573 -54.31 -15.41 -15.91
N GLU A 574 -55.13 -15.59 -14.90
CA GLU A 574 -54.94 -16.61 -13.86
C GLU A 574 -55.40 -17.98 -14.36
N PRO A 575 -54.96 -19.11 -13.72
CA PRO A 575 -55.33 -20.46 -14.14
C PRO A 575 -56.86 -20.70 -14.22
N ASP A 576 -57.59 -20.01 -13.37
CA ASP A 576 -59.06 -20.15 -13.24
C ASP A 576 -59.82 -19.11 -14.08
N THR A 577 -59.13 -18.28 -14.88
CA THR A 577 -59.78 -17.28 -15.71
C THR A 577 -60.60 -17.92 -16.81
N PRO A 578 -61.95 -17.65 -16.91
CA PRO A 578 -62.79 -18.20 -18.01
C PRO A 578 -62.23 -17.74 -19.37
N LEU A 579 -62.19 -18.70 -20.31
CA LEU A 579 -61.57 -18.46 -21.65
C LEU A 579 -62.23 -17.32 -22.41
N GLN A 580 -63.47 -16.97 -22.14
CA GLN A 580 -64.14 -15.84 -22.77
C GLN A 580 -63.57 -14.45 -22.50
N TYR A 581 -62.84 -14.33 -21.39
CA TYR A 581 -62.17 -13.07 -21.02
C TYR A 581 -60.73 -13.02 -21.50
N ILE A 582 -60.16 -14.15 -21.94
CA ILE A 582 -58.80 -14.21 -22.44
C ILE A 582 -58.76 -13.85 -23.91
N LYS A 583 -58.15 -12.76 -24.25
CA LYS A 583 -57.95 -12.30 -25.63
C LYS A 583 -56.53 -12.58 -26.09
N PHE A 584 -56.37 -12.87 -27.38
CA PHE A 584 -55.09 -12.94 -28.03
C PHE A 584 -54.76 -11.57 -28.64
N ARG A 585 -53.56 -11.06 -28.33
CA ARG A 585 -53.04 -9.80 -28.94
C ARG A 585 -51.65 -10.01 -29.50
N TYR A 586 -51.42 -9.53 -30.72
CA TYR A 586 -50.08 -9.49 -31.29
C TYR A 586 -49.23 -8.45 -30.53
N THR A 587 -47.91 -8.67 -30.47
CA THR A 587 -46.99 -7.70 -29.83
C THR A 587 -47.08 -6.30 -30.47
N SER A 588 -47.37 -6.24 -31.78
CA SER A 588 -47.58 -4.97 -32.50
C SER A 588 -48.86 -4.25 -32.06
N GLU A 589 -49.96 -4.97 -31.80
CA GLU A 589 -51.23 -4.40 -31.31
C GLU A 589 -51.07 -3.84 -29.88
N ILE A 590 -50.31 -4.56 -29.04
CA ILE A 590 -49.96 -4.09 -27.69
C ILE A 590 -49.13 -2.83 -27.79
N LEU A 591 -48.08 -2.83 -28.65
CA LEU A 591 -47.23 -1.67 -28.88
C LEU A 591 -48.00 -0.44 -29.35
N GLU A 592 -48.96 -0.65 -30.27
CA GLU A 592 -49.82 0.44 -30.78
C GLU A 592 -50.67 1.05 -29.67
N LYS A 593 -51.29 0.19 -28.83
CA LYS A 593 -52.18 0.61 -27.74
C LYS A 593 -51.44 1.38 -26.63
N ILE A 594 -50.21 0.93 -26.24
CA ILE A 594 -49.43 1.56 -25.19
C ILE A 594 -48.58 2.72 -25.68
N GLY A 595 -48.29 2.77 -26.99
CA GLY A 595 -47.42 3.78 -27.62
C GLY A 595 -48.10 5.08 -28.02
N CYS A 596 -49.29 5.39 -27.47
CA CYS A 596 -50.06 6.59 -27.82
C CYS A 596 -49.39 7.93 -27.48
N ASN A 597 -48.33 7.94 -26.62
CA ASN A 597 -47.57 9.16 -26.34
C ASN A 597 -46.31 9.26 -27.23
N PRO A 598 -46.22 10.21 -28.17
CA PRO A 598 -45.10 10.32 -29.10
C PRO A 598 -43.74 10.57 -28.44
N ALA A 599 -43.71 11.25 -27.28
CA ALA A 599 -42.47 11.58 -26.57
C ALA A 599 -41.81 10.35 -25.95
N LEU A 600 -42.58 9.28 -25.65
CA LEU A 600 -42.11 8.08 -24.96
C LEU A 600 -41.95 6.89 -25.93
N ARG A 601 -42.36 7.07 -27.20
CA ARG A 601 -42.29 6.03 -28.24
C ARG A 601 -40.91 5.61 -28.65
N GLN A 602 -39.88 6.46 -28.43
CA GLN A 602 -38.51 6.20 -28.86
C GLN A 602 -37.86 4.96 -28.18
N ASN A 603 -38.35 4.56 -27.00
CA ASN A 603 -37.81 3.42 -26.24
C ASN A 603 -38.67 2.16 -26.32
N LEU A 604 -39.82 2.22 -27.03
CA LEU A 604 -40.74 1.11 -27.16
C LEU A 604 -40.53 0.41 -28.53
N ASN A 605 -40.07 -0.82 -28.49
CA ASN A 605 -40.00 -1.69 -29.67
C ASN A 605 -40.57 -3.07 -29.37
N SER A 606 -40.91 -3.82 -30.41
CA SER A 606 -41.53 -5.15 -30.27
C SER A 606 -40.71 -6.14 -29.47
N HIS A 607 -39.39 -5.99 -29.44
CA HIS A 607 -38.49 -6.86 -28.69
C HIS A 607 -38.56 -6.54 -27.19
N ASN A 608 -38.53 -5.28 -26.79
CA ASN A 608 -38.65 -4.85 -25.41
C ASN A 608 -39.99 -5.20 -24.81
N ILE A 609 -41.08 -4.98 -25.55
CA ILE A 609 -42.43 -5.35 -25.12
C ILE A 609 -42.55 -6.85 -24.96
N GLY A 610 -42.00 -7.64 -25.87
CA GLY A 610 -42.00 -9.10 -25.74
C GLY A 610 -41.29 -9.59 -24.50
N SER A 611 -40.16 -8.98 -24.15
CA SER A 611 -39.42 -9.27 -22.93
C SER A 611 -40.22 -8.91 -21.67
N VAL A 612 -40.82 -7.72 -21.64
CA VAL A 612 -41.64 -7.23 -20.52
C VAL A 612 -42.87 -8.12 -20.33
N MET A 613 -43.57 -8.47 -21.39
CA MET A 613 -44.75 -9.35 -21.33
C MET A 613 -44.43 -10.74 -20.74
N ALA A 614 -43.28 -11.31 -21.18
CA ALA A 614 -42.80 -12.59 -20.62
C ALA A 614 -42.47 -12.48 -19.12
N ARG A 615 -41.83 -11.37 -18.72
CA ARG A 615 -41.48 -11.09 -17.31
C ARG A 615 -42.69 -10.91 -16.42
N LEU A 616 -43.70 -10.23 -16.92
CA LEU A 616 -44.99 -10.05 -16.22
C LEU A 616 -45.80 -11.35 -16.09
N GLY A 617 -45.33 -12.44 -16.72
CA GLY A 617 -45.99 -13.74 -16.64
C GLY A 617 -47.10 -13.97 -17.70
N PHE A 618 -47.21 -13.09 -18.71
CA PHE A 618 -48.14 -13.33 -19.80
C PHE A 618 -47.70 -14.53 -20.64
N LYS A 619 -48.70 -15.42 -20.98
CA LYS A 619 -48.43 -16.61 -21.78
C LYS A 619 -48.27 -16.25 -23.26
N LYS A 620 -47.10 -16.58 -23.84
CA LYS A 620 -46.84 -16.44 -25.26
C LYS A 620 -47.57 -17.48 -26.06
N ILE A 621 -48.26 -17.08 -27.13
CA ILE A 621 -48.97 -17.94 -28.05
C ILE A 621 -48.47 -17.67 -29.46
N HIS A 622 -48.21 -18.75 -30.21
CA HIS A 622 -47.84 -18.69 -31.62
C HIS A 622 -49.08 -18.95 -32.50
N LYS A 623 -49.32 -18.06 -33.47
CA LYS A 623 -50.33 -18.22 -34.51
C LYS A 623 -49.71 -18.03 -35.90
N ASP A 624 -50.40 -18.40 -36.95
CA ASP A 624 -49.91 -18.37 -38.35
C ASP A 624 -49.33 -17.00 -38.80
N LYS A 625 -49.83 -15.91 -38.21
CA LYS A 625 -49.37 -14.55 -38.49
C LYS A 625 -48.27 -14.01 -37.54
N GLY A 626 -47.77 -14.84 -36.61
CA GLY A 626 -46.69 -14.45 -35.69
C GLY A 626 -46.99 -14.72 -34.22
N ASN A 627 -46.07 -14.23 -33.36
CA ASN A 627 -46.14 -14.37 -31.90
C ASN A 627 -47.07 -13.31 -31.29
N GLY A 628 -47.88 -13.73 -30.33
CA GLY A 628 -48.73 -12.86 -29.54
C GLY A 628 -48.85 -13.38 -28.10
N TRP A 629 -49.76 -12.80 -27.36
CA TRP A 629 -49.88 -12.97 -25.93
C TRP A 629 -51.32 -13.19 -25.51
N ALA A 630 -51.54 -14.07 -24.54
CA ALA A 630 -52.81 -14.22 -23.87
C ALA A 630 -52.95 -13.10 -22.84
N VAL A 631 -53.96 -12.26 -22.94
CA VAL A 631 -54.17 -11.09 -22.09
C VAL A 631 -55.63 -10.97 -21.68
N ILE A 632 -55.93 -10.36 -20.54
CA ILE A 632 -57.23 -9.82 -20.19
C ILE A 632 -57.14 -8.32 -20.38
N GLU A 633 -58.02 -7.74 -21.20
CA GLU A 633 -58.09 -6.28 -21.36
C GLU A 633 -58.88 -5.67 -20.21
N LYS A 634 -58.34 -4.62 -19.58
CA LYS A 634 -59.03 -3.82 -18.56
C LYS A 634 -60.14 -2.97 -19.20
N GLU A 635 -61.29 -2.96 -18.59
CA GLU A 635 -62.42 -2.16 -19.04
C GLU A 635 -62.24 -0.65 -18.72
N PRO A 636 -62.89 0.29 -19.43
CA PRO A 636 -62.72 1.73 -19.22
C PRO A 636 -62.98 2.21 -17.80
N VAL A 637 -63.83 1.55 -17.05
CA VAL A 637 -64.17 1.86 -15.65
C VAL A 637 -62.99 1.49 -14.73
N GLU A 638 -62.31 0.37 -14.97
CA GLU A 638 -61.11 -0.03 -14.24
C GLU A 638 -59.92 0.88 -14.49
N LEU A 639 -59.84 1.47 -15.70
CA LEU A 639 -58.77 2.42 -16.07
C LEU A 639 -58.89 3.77 -15.32
N ASN A 640 -60.08 4.14 -14.86
CA ASN A 640 -60.35 5.38 -14.13
C ASN A 640 -60.25 5.18 -12.60
N SER A 641 -60.39 3.96 -12.08
CA SER A 641 -60.27 3.68 -10.63
C SER A 641 -58.81 3.65 -10.14
N ASP A 642 -57.86 3.29 -11.00
CA ASP A 642 -56.43 3.31 -10.67
C ASP A 642 -55.81 4.76 -10.71
N ALA A 643 -56.58 5.77 -11.14
CA ALA A 643 -56.17 7.15 -11.23
C ALA A 643 -56.66 8.06 -10.05
N ALA A 644 -57.45 7.51 -9.13
CA ALA A 644 -57.86 8.21 -7.92
C ALA A 644 -56.70 8.14 -6.89
N VAL A 645 -55.85 9.17 -6.90
CA VAL A 645 -54.98 9.47 -5.79
C VAL A 645 -55.87 9.89 -4.63
N ASP A 646 -55.78 9.22 -3.49
CA ASP A 646 -56.45 9.60 -2.27
C ASP A 646 -56.05 11.04 -1.92
N PRO A 647 -57.00 11.99 -1.82
CA PRO A 647 -56.62 13.37 -1.49
C PRO A 647 -56.07 13.57 -0.08
N THR A 648 -55.90 12.48 0.69
CA THR A 648 -55.26 12.49 2.01
C THR A 648 -53.74 12.17 1.98
N ASP A 649 -53.18 11.79 0.83
CA ASP A 649 -51.72 11.69 0.64
C ASP A 649 -51.15 13.13 0.50
N THR A 650 -51.09 13.83 1.62
CA THR A 650 -50.32 15.06 1.72
C THR A 650 -48.84 14.69 1.62
N PHE A 651 -48.17 15.19 0.60
CA PHE A 651 -46.75 15.29 0.55
C PHE A 651 -46.30 16.16 1.74
N GLU A 652 -45.79 15.55 2.80
CA GLU A 652 -44.97 16.26 3.77
C GLU A 652 -43.60 16.53 3.11
N ASP A 653 -43.29 17.81 3.00
CA ASP A 653 -42.05 18.38 2.48
C ASP A 653 -40.77 17.94 3.27
#